data_736fb2275e57a2faed8ac0e74645ffcb
#
_entry.id   736fb2275e57a2faed8ac0e74645ffcb
#
_cell.length_a   1.000
_cell.length_b   1.000
_cell.length_c   1.000
_cell.angle_alpha   90.00
_cell.angle_beta   90.00
_cell.angle_gamma   90.00
#
_symmetry.space_group_name_H-M   'P 1'
#
loop_
_entity.id
_entity.type
_entity.pdbx_description
1 polymer ?
#
loop_
_entity_poly.entity_id
_entity_poly.type
_entity_poly.pdbx_seq_one_letter_code
_entity_poly.pdbx_strand_id
1 'polypeptide(L)'
;MIAIDTKAPSAMFCGGVMYRSGNLIRLSSLFLLCLAIFSLNNATSEDPTFFDVSEPNDHWLVYPTLKFDNDTYHAIWVERGTAWKAPANVRYANSADGVNWSSSEKLNPVNGEVAAFWNQQKPDLAVNGEHVAVFWVSSTENPYTIRVRQSHDAGNSWGDTMTLTTLGKENSSTFLSADFDGLGNLHLSWQYFEDNQGLRQLYVISSEDGGQTWGESSVLNHFDVGNVEYPEGGYPCDCCYHSVTGAADGGLHVAYRNISRYAENETWYQYTAYLRWDGVNQPTESITVSPHWVTGGRVCPEAGPNMVIEGDVLHVVWFGGLQNTTAQVYYTTINENGVSEPVLLGAATGPVISSDYGVGASMWNMKGYMWYINNFSTGDPSYYNLSGEDKRVNPSMANGIILYQAIDGDIRLIRGVSVGGIDFESAEPEPVLSDLSILELGREAPEFTLTDTEGQEFNLSDYRGEVVVLDMMTTWCGTCQMLAQNTLVPFYNEIENQSLNVMILSIGVDRLETTQMLKDHATENNYIWRHAIDTDTSQVEERYDAYPVPLVVVIDAEGIVTFISRGYIEYAVLFNAVGAATVVVDGECVCTAEYAPVCGTDGKTYSNSCQAGCQNVEIDYSDACREETGLPSISFFSVVLTMTVLARKRRR
;
A
#
# COMPACT_ATOMS: atom_id res chain seq x y z
N MET A 1 58.71 -3.37 -13.24
CA MET A 1 58.55 -4.35 -14.32
C MET A 1 57.21 -5.04 -14.04
N ILE A 2 56.16 -4.51 -14.61
CA ILE A 2 54.79 -4.98 -14.44
C ILE A 2 54.39 -5.60 -15.77
N ALA A 3 54.09 -6.88 -15.74
CA ALA A 3 53.56 -7.62 -16.89
C ALA A 3 52.04 -7.41 -16.96
N ILE A 4 51.57 -6.88 -18.06
CA ILE A 4 50.17 -6.75 -18.43
C ILE A 4 49.81 -7.98 -19.29
N ASP A 5 48.91 -8.80 -18.80
CA ASP A 5 48.39 -9.97 -19.54
C ASP A 5 47.11 -9.51 -20.26
N THR A 6 47.19 -9.38 -21.57
CA THR A 6 46.05 -9.05 -22.44
C THR A 6 45.55 -10.34 -23.08
N LYS A 7 44.45 -10.89 -22.65
CA LYS A 7 43.69 -11.93 -23.40
C LYS A 7 42.76 -11.22 -24.38
N ALA A 8 43.09 -11.32 -25.66
CA ALA A 8 42.20 -10.97 -26.76
C ALA A 8 41.22 -12.12 -27.06
N PRO A 9 39.96 -11.82 -27.43
CA PRO A 9 39.03 -12.87 -27.84
C PRO A 9 39.35 -13.41 -29.23
N SER A 10 39.16 -14.74 -29.36
CA SER A 10 39.43 -15.54 -30.52
C SER A 10 38.65 -15.11 -31.77
N ALA A 11 39.36 -14.69 -32.80
CA ALA A 11 38.79 -14.44 -34.11
C ALA A 11 38.40 -15.77 -34.77
N MET A 12 37.13 -15.92 -35.14
CA MET A 12 36.64 -16.98 -35.98
C MET A 12 37.03 -16.72 -37.43
N PHE A 13 37.90 -17.57 -37.99
CA PHE A 13 38.30 -17.53 -39.40
C PHE A 13 37.17 -18.08 -40.27
N CYS A 14 36.59 -17.24 -41.14
CA CYS A 14 35.83 -17.71 -42.31
C CYS A 14 36.79 -18.09 -43.44
N GLY A 15 36.98 -19.36 -43.67
CA GLY A 15 37.83 -19.90 -44.75
C GLY A 15 37.25 -19.59 -46.13
N GLY A 16 37.87 -18.69 -46.86
CA GLY A 16 37.55 -18.43 -48.25
C GLY A 16 38.28 -19.40 -49.19
N VAL A 17 37.55 -20.22 -49.92
CA VAL A 17 38.07 -20.96 -51.08
C VAL A 17 38.01 -20.05 -52.30
N MET A 18 39.18 -19.71 -52.85
CA MET A 18 39.28 -18.97 -54.12
C MET A 18 39.01 -19.92 -55.29
N TYR A 19 37.93 -19.67 -56.01
CA TYR A 19 37.72 -20.22 -57.35
C TYR A 19 37.73 -19.11 -58.39
N ARG A 20 38.63 -19.21 -59.36
CA ARG A 20 38.88 -18.23 -60.42
C ARG A 20 37.95 -18.53 -61.58
N SER A 21 36.93 -17.73 -61.85
CA SER A 21 36.47 -17.33 -63.20
C SER A 21 35.23 -16.43 -63.13
N GLY A 22 35.36 -15.25 -63.70
CA GLY A 22 34.38 -14.42 -64.41
C GLY A 22 32.94 -14.34 -63.90
N ASN A 23 32.68 -13.33 -63.05
CA ASN A 23 31.49 -12.47 -63.15
C ASN A 23 31.45 -11.50 -61.96
N LEU A 24 31.67 -10.24 -62.26
CA LEU A 24 31.78 -9.13 -61.27
C LEU A 24 30.43 -8.63 -60.66
N ILE A 25 29.35 -9.39 -60.79
CA ILE A 25 28.01 -8.91 -60.40
C ILE A 25 27.42 -9.67 -59.17
N ARG A 26 28.12 -10.67 -58.64
CA ARG A 26 27.59 -11.43 -57.47
C ARG A 26 28.27 -11.19 -56.14
N LEU A 27 29.25 -10.30 -56.05
CA LEU A 27 29.91 -9.96 -54.77
C LEU A 27 29.19 -8.85 -53.97
N SER A 28 28.43 -8.01 -54.68
CA SER A 28 27.69 -6.92 -53.95
C SER A 28 26.50 -7.41 -53.20
N SER A 29 25.84 -8.48 -53.65
CA SER A 29 24.62 -8.99 -52.96
C SER A 29 24.94 -9.82 -51.71
N LEU A 30 26.08 -10.51 -51.66
CA LEU A 30 26.49 -11.26 -50.46
C LEU A 30 27.07 -10.32 -49.38
N PHE A 31 27.76 -9.25 -49.80
CA PHE A 31 28.28 -8.27 -48.87
C PHE A 31 27.17 -7.40 -48.26
N LEU A 32 26.12 -7.11 -49.02
CA LEU A 32 24.90 -6.45 -48.51
C LEU A 32 24.06 -7.40 -47.63
N LEU A 33 24.03 -8.68 -47.89
CA LEU A 33 23.36 -9.64 -47.04
C LEU A 33 24.11 -9.89 -45.71
N CYS A 34 25.46 -9.92 -45.74
CA CYS A 34 26.25 -9.94 -44.49
C CYS A 34 26.16 -8.65 -43.70
N LEU A 35 26.13 -7.49 -44.35
CA LEU A 35 25.90 -6.21 -43.68
C LEU A 35 24.46 -6.10 -43.11
N ALA A 36 23.45 -6.66 -43.80
CA ALA A 36 22.10 -6.71 -43.30
C ALA A 36 21.93 -7.72 -42.15
N ILE A 37 22.69 -8.81 -42.12
CA ILE A 37 22.71 -9.77 -41.01
C ILE A 37 23.52 -9.25 -39.83
N PHE A 38 24.58 -8.42 -40.07
CA PHE A 38 25.33 -7.74 -39.01
C PHE A 38 24.58 -6.54 -38.43
N SER A 39 23.66 -5.91 -39.17
CA SER A 39 22.80 -4.82 -38.64
C SER A 39 21.56 -5.36 -37.94
N LEU A 40 21.26 -6.67 -38.04
CA LEU A 40 20.14 -7.31 -37.31
C LEU A 40 20.59 -7.99 -36.00
N ASN A 41 21.88 -8.02 -35.68
CA ASN A 41 22.39 -8.63 -34.45
C ASN A 41 23.14 -7.64 -33.52
N ASN A 42 22.99 -6.35 -33.71
CA ASN A 42 23.32 -5.36 -32.71
C ASN A 42 22.00 -4.73 -32.24
N ALA A 43 21.15 -5.49 -31.62
CA ALA A 43 20.33 -4.95 -30.57
C ALA A 43 21.32 -4.61 -29.43
N THR A 44 21.85 -3.41 -29.46
CA THR A 44 22.43 -2.82 -28.26
C THR A 44 21.31 -2.85 -27.24
N SER A 45 21.54 -3.47 -26.08
CA SER A 45 20.70 -3.23 -24.90
C SER A 45 20.70 -1.72 -24.71
N GLU A 46 19.61 -1.07 -25.10
CA GLU A 46 19.48 0.36 -24.84
C GLU A 46 19.20 0.48 -23.36
N ASP A 47 20.00 1.26 -22.67
CA ASP A 47 19.71 1.66 -21.30
C ASP A 47 18.32 2.34 -21.26
N PRO A 48 17.56 2.21 -20.16
CA PRO A 48 16.26 2.86 -20.07
C PRO A 48 16.36 4.35 -20.31
N THR A 49 15.50 4.87 -21.18
CA THR A 49 15.47 6.30 -21.49
C THR A 49 14.57 7.00 -20.48
N PHE A 50 15.18 7.87 -19.66
CA PHE A 50 14.46 8.75 -18.73
C PHE A 50 14.13 10.08 -19.39
N PHE A 51 12.94 10.63 -19.08
CA PHE A 51 12.47 11.89 -19.65
C PHE A 51 11.57 12.65 -18.67
N ASP A 52 11.48 13.96 -18.84
CA ASP A 52 10.57 14.81 -18.07
C ASP A 52 9.20 14.88 -18.77
N VAL A 53 8.13 14.74 -18.01
CA VAL A 53 6.73 14.86 -18.48
C VAL A 53 6.17 16.23 -18.11
N SER A 54 6.63 16.77 -17.01
CA SER A 54 6.19 18.06 -16.48
C SER A 54 7.35 19.01 -16.29
N GLU A 55 7.09 20.32 -16.46
CA GLU A 55 8.05 21.37 -16.15
C GLU A 55 8.05 21.69 -14.65
N PRO A 56 9.23 21.97 -14.06
CA PRO A 56 9.31 22.41 -12.67
C PRO A 56 8.52 23.69 -12.42
N ASN A 57 7.80 23.75 -11.31
CA ASN A 57 7.13 24.96 -10.84
C ASN A 57 7.15 25.03 -9.30
N ASP A 58 6.52 26.04 -8.70
CA ASP A 58 6.46 26.24 -7.24
C ASP A 58 5.47 25.28 -6.53
N HIS A 59 4.85 24.35 -7.26
CA HIS A 59 3.90 23.37 -6.75
C HIS A 59 4.49 21.98 -6.81
N TRP A 60 3.95 21.08 -5.99
CA TRP A 60 4.25 19.67 -6.11
C TRP A 60 3.39 19.03 -7.22
N LEU A 61 4.05 18.29 -8.09
CA LEU A 61 3.43 17.49 -9.12
C LEU A 61 3.53 16.04 -8.69
N VAL A 62 2.36 15.44 -8.42
CA VAL A 62 2.29 14.16 -7.69
C VAL A 62 1.22 13.25 -8.28
N TYR A 63 1.27 11.97 -7.96
CA TYR A 63 0.25 10.95 -8.22
C TYR A 63 -0.12 10.81 -9.69
N PRO A 64 0.83 10.45 -10.57
CA PRO A 64 0.53 10.24 -11.98
C PRO A 64 -0.40 9.04 -12.18
N THR A 65 -1.27 9.14 -13.18
CA THR A 65 -2.03 8.02 -13.75
C THR A 65 -1.81 8.02 -15.25
N LEU A 66 -1.45 6.88 -15.81
CA LEU A 66 -1.12 6.68 -17.22
C LEU A 66 -2.06 5.63 -17.82
N LYS A 67 -2.59 5.91 -19.01
CA LYS A 67 -3.30 4.95 -19.85
C LYS A 67 -2.78 5.06 -21.28
N PHE A 68 -2.88 3.96 -22.02
CA PHE A 68 -2.54 3.90 -23.44
C PHE A 68 -3.70 3.26 -24.20
N ASP A 69 -4.12 3.88 -25.27
CA ASP A 69 -5.07 3.31 -26.21
C ASP A 69 -4.96 4.04 -27.56
N ASN A 70 -5.27 3.35 -28.64
CA ASN A 70 -5.29 3.89 -30.00
C ASN A 70 -4.03 4.72 -30.33
N ASP A 71 -2.85 4.11 -30.11
CA ASP A 71 -1.51 4.70 -30.36
C ASP A 71 -1.27 6.05 -29.62
N THR A 72 -1.99 6.31 -28.54
CA THR A 72 -1.84 7.54 -27.75
C THR A 72 -1.73 7.21 -26.26
N TYR A 73 -0.74 7.83 -25.63
CA TYR A 73 -0.58 7.85 -24.18
C TYR A 73 -1.32 9.04 -23.61
N HIS A 74 -2.05 8.81 -22.53
CA HIS A 74 -2.79 9.82 -21.78
C HIS A 74 -2.33 9.82 -20.35
N ALA A 75 -1.88 10.96 -19.85
CA ALA A 75 -1.42 11.12 -18.48
C ALA A 75 -2.18 12.20 -17.74
N ILE A 76 -2.52 11.93 -16.50
CA ILE A 76 -2.98 12.93 -15.54
C ILE A 76 -2.09 12.91 -14.31
N TRP A 77 -2.02 14.03 -13.62
CA TRP A 77 -1.38 14.16 -12.30
C TRP A 77 -2.01 15.28 -11.50
N VAL A 78 -1.69 15.31 -10.24
CA VAL A 78 -2.12 16.36 -9.33
C VAL A 78 -1.03 17.43 -9.22
N GLU A 79 -1.41 18.69 -9.41
CA GLU A 79 -0.62 19.87 -9.08
C GLU A 79 -1.18 20.47 -7.79
N ARG A 80 -0.38 20.51 -6.72
CA ARG A 80 -0.83 21.00 -5.41
C ARG A 80 0.22 21.87 -4.72
N GLY A 81 -0.24 22.72 -3.80
CA GLY A 81 0.68 23.42 -2.89
C GLY A 81 1.42 22.47 -1.96
N THR A 82 2.48 22.97 -1.33
CA THR A 82 3.37 22.18 -0.46
C THR A 82 2.84 21.97 0.96
N ALA A 83 1.83 22.73 1.40
CA ALA A 83 1.22 22.59 2.72
C ALA A 83 0.30 21.37 2.81
N TRP A 84 0.07 20.90 4.02
CA TRP A 84 -0.92 19.88 4.32
C TRP A 84 -2.32 20.33 3.84
N LYS A 85 -3.03 19.43 3.14
CA LYS A 85 -4.34 19.73 2.50
C LYS A 85 -4.34 20.96 1.59
N ALA A 86 -3.21 21.29 0.98
CA ALA A 86 -3.12 22.41 0.07
C ALA A 86 -4.12 22.27 -1.09
N PRO A 87 -4.66 23.38 -1.61
CA PRO A 87 -5.47 23.36 -2.82
C PRO A 87 -4.78 22.64 -3.97
N ALA A 88 -5.54 21.80 -4.70
CA ALA A 88 -4.99 20.98 -5.76
C ALA A 88 -5.79 21.11 -7.06
N ASN A 89 -5.10 20.86 -8.18
CA ASN A 89 -5.67 20.83 -9.53
C ASN A 89 -5.31 19.50 -10.19
N VAL A 90 -6.12 19.04 -11.14
CA VAL A 90 -5.78 17.94 -12.03
C VAL A 90 -5.21 18.50 -13.34
N ARG A 91 -4.03 18.00 -13.72
CA ARG A 91 -3.34 18.28 -14.97
C ARG A 91 -3.46 17.11 -15.92
N TYR A 92 -3.47 17.39 -17.21
CA TYR A 92 -3.49 16.39 -18.27
C TYR A 92 -2.45 16.72 -19.35
N ALA A 93 -1.84 15.68 -19.92
CA ALA A 93 -1.06 15.74 -21.14
C ALA A 93 -1.22 14.42 -21.92
N ASN A 94 -0.93 14.46 -23.22
CA ASN A 94 -0.91 13.29 -24.09
C ASN A 94 0.41 13.18 -24.86
N SER A 95 0.70 12.01 -25.39
CA SER A 95 1.88 11.72 -26.19
C SER A 95 1.58 10.60 -27.19
N ALA A 96 2.12 10.72 -28.40
CA ALA A 96 2.03 9.67 -29.41
C ALA A 96 3.16 8.63 -29.31
N ASP A 97 4.27 8.93 -28.63
CA ASP A 97 5.43 8.05 -28.51
C ASP A 97 5.80 7.72 -27.05
N GLY A 98 5.06 8.26 -26.09
CA GLY A 98 5.28 8.09 -24.66
C GLY A 98 6.48 8.87 -24.09
N VAL A 99 7.28 9.52 -24.94
CA VAL A 99 8.49 10.24 -24.57
C VAL A 99 8.36 11.76 -24.76
N ASN A 100 7.73 12.17 -25.86
CA ASN A 100 7.48 13.57 -26.18
C ASN A 100 6.03 13.92 -25.82
N TRP A 101 5.84 14.73 -24.79
CA TRP A 101 4.53 15.06 -24.23
C TRP A 101 4.04 16.44 -24.68
N SER A 102 2.73 16.57 -24.85
CA SER A 102 2.09 17.87 -25.03
C SER A 102 2.29 18.74 -23.79
N SER A 103 2.17 20.07 -23.97
CA SER A 103 2.09 20.97 -22.80
C SER A 103 0.85 20.64 -21.96
N SER A 104 1.03 20.56 -20.64
CA SER A 104 -0.04 20.17 -19.76
C SER A 104 -1.13 21.25 -19.63
N GLU A 105 -2.38 20.83 -19.55
CA GLU A 105 -3.51 21.74 -19.25
C GLU A 105 -4.19 21.37 -17.93
N LYS A 106 -4.77 22.38 -17.28
CA LYS A 106 -5.61 22.19 -16.09
C LYS A 106 -7.02 21.81 -16.48
N LEU A 107 -7.53 20.67 -16.00
CA LEU A 107 -8.86 20.20 -16.38
C LEU A 107 -9.98 20.71 -15.48
N ASN A 108 -9.74 20.84 -14.19
CA ASN A 108 -10.76 21.28 -13.26
C ASN A 108 -11.04 22.81 -13.42
N PRO A 109 -12.33 23.21 -13.51
CA PRO A 109 -12.68 24.61 -13.78
C PRO A 109 -12.39 25.55 -12.61
N VAL A 110 -12.59 25.10 -11.38
CA VAL A 110 -12.33 25.91 -10.18
C VAL A 110 -10.93 25.61 -9.65
N ASN A 111 -10.12 26.65 -9.49
CA ASN A 111 -8.75 26.48 -9.02
C ASN A 111 -8.72 25.94 -7.58
N GLY A 112 -7.96 24.87 -7.38
CA GLY A 112 -7.78 24.27 -6.05
C GLY A 112 -8.95 23.40 -5.57
N GLU A 113 -9.89 23.02 -6.45
CA GLU A 113 -11.06 22.23 -6.06
C GLU A 113 -10.80 20.74 -5.84
N VAL A 114 -9.70 20.21 -6.33
CA VAL A 114 -9.43 18.77 -6.31
C VAL A 114 -9.05 18.34 -4.91
N ALA A 115 -9.81 17.38 -4.35
CA ALA A 115 -9.44 16.72 -3.12
C ALA A 115 -8.43 15.61 -3.44
N ALA A 116 -7.16 15.86 -3.19
CA ALA A 116 -6.06 14.90 -3.38
C ALA A 116 -5.03 15.11 -2.27
N PHE A 117 -5.42 14.74 -1.05
CA PHE A 117 -4.59 15.01 0.13
C PHE A 117 -3.48 13.97 0.29
N TRP A 118 -3.70 12.76 -0.20
CA TRP A 118 -2.73 11.64 -0.21
C TRP A 118 -2.85 10.80 -1.48
N ASN A 119 -1.87 9.95 -1.72
CA ASN A 119 -1.70 9.15 -2.94
C ASN A 119 -2.97 8.42 -3.41
N GLN A 120 -3.75 7.90 -2.50
CA GLN A 120 -4.87 7.04 -2.85
C GLN A 120 -6.13 7.81 -3.21
N GLN A 121 -6.24 9.08 -2.77
CA GLN A 121 -7.33 9.99 -3.12
C GLN A 121 -7.00 10.78 -4.39
N LYS A 122 -6.43 10.12 -5.38
CA LYS A 122 -6.03 10.73 -6.64
C LYS A 122 -7.18 10.72 -7.66
N PRO A 123 -7.16 11.65 -8.64
CA PRO A 123 -7.99 11.55 -9.85
C PRO A 123 -7.70 10.25 -10.61
N ASP A 124 -8.68 9.77 -11.35
CA ASP A 124 -8.50 8.63 -12.25
C ASP A 124 -8.93 8.93 -13.68
N LEU A 125 -8.51 8.08 -14.60
CA LEU A 125 -8.56 8.27 -16.05
C LEU A 125 -9.02 6.97 -16.72
N ALA A 126 -10.03 7.07 -17.60
CA ALA A 126 -10.45 6.00 -18.50
C ALA A 126 -10.32 6.43 -19.96
N VAL A 127 -9.92 5.51 -20.84
CA VAL A 127 -9.69 5.77 -22.26
C VAL A 127 -10.29 4.66 -23.12
N ASN A 128 -10.94 5.04 -24.23
CA ASN A 128 -11.41 4.11 -25.26
C ASN A 128 -11.38 4.84 -26.63
N GLY A 129 -10.37 4.54 -27.44
CA GLY A 129 -10.11 5.24 -28.71
C GLY A 129 -9.86 6.73 -28.52
N GLU A 130 -10.67 7.57 -29.16
CA GLU A 130 -10.59 9.03 -29.02
C GLU A 130 -11.30 9.55 -27.76
N HIS A 131 -12.00 8.69 -27.03
CA HIS A 131 -12.75 9.10 -25.86
C HIS A 131 -11.88 8.99 -24.61
N VAL A 132 -11.71 10.12 -23.92
CA VAL A 132 -10.94 10.26 -22.68
C VAL A 132 -11.85 10.84 -21.60
N ALA A 133 -11.96 10.17 -20.47
CA ALA A 133 -12.73 10.63 -19.31
C ALA A 133 -11.84 10.75 -18.07
N VAL A 134 -11.82 11.93 -17.44
CA VAL A 134 -11.05 12.21 -16.24
C VAL A 134 -11.98 12.51 -15.08
N PHE A 135 -11.78 11.81 -13.97
CA PHE A 135 -12.61 11.86 -12.77
C PHE A 135 -11.82 12.42 -11.60
N TRP A 136 -12.47 13.24 -10.78
CA TRP A 136 -11.88 13.73 -9.53
C TRP A 136 -12.95 13.99 -8.46
N VAL A 137 -12.54 14.02 -7.22
CA VAL A 137 -13.35 14.49 -6.10
C VAL A 137 -13.16 15.99 -5.96
N SER A 138 -14.27 16.74 -5.94
CA SER A 138 -14.26 18.17 -5.69
C SER A 138 -14.59 18.45 -4.23
N SER A 139 -13.74 19.28 -3.58
CA SER A 139 -13.87 19.71 -2.19
C SER A 139 -14.46 21.12 -2.03
N THR A 140 -14.88 21.77 -3.14
CA THR A 140 -15.45 23.13 -3.07
C THR A 140 -16.89 23.18 -2.59
N GLU A 141 -17.55 22.04 -2.55
CA GLU A 141 -18.90 21.87 -2.04
C GLU A 141 -18.86 21.00 -0.79
N ASN A 142 -19.81 21.25 0.09
CA ASN A 142 -19.99 20.45 1.30
C ASN A 142 -21.44 19.91 1.32
N PRO A 143 -21.64 18.61 1.15
CA PRO A 143 -20.66 17.53 1.00
C PRO A 143 -19.90 17.55 -0.34
N TYR A 144 -18.76 16.85 -0.39
CA TYR A 144 -17.94 16.70 -1.59
C TYR A 144 -18.71 16.05 -2.75
N THR A 145 -18.28 16.34 -3.98
CA THR A 145 -18.89 15.79 -5.20
C THR A 145 -17.86 15.06 -6.05
N ILE A 146 -18.28 14.03 -6.76
CA ILE A 146 -17.48 13.41 -7.82
C ILE A 146 -17.81 14.11 -9.13
N ARG A 147 -16.79 14.55 -9.84
CA ARG A 147 -16.88 15.25 -11.12
C ARG A 147 -16.17 14.49 -12.23
N VAL A 148 -16.64 14.70 -13.46
CA VAL A 148 -16.01 14.18 -14.68
C VAL A 148 -15.90 15.30 -15.72
N ARG A 149 -14.80 15.26 -16.48
CA ARG A 149 -14.63 16.03 -17.72
C ARG A 149 -14.16 15.10 -18.82
N GLN A 150 -14.67 15.28 -20.01
CA GLN A 150 -14.48 14.34 -21.11
C GLN A 150 -13.98 15.02 -22.36
N SER A 151 -13.17 14.30 -23.12
CA SER A 151 -12.73 14.61 -24.49
C SER A 151 -13.23 13.50 -25.41
N HIS A 152 -13.56 13.86 -26.65
CA HIS A 152 -13.93 12.93 -27.74
C HIS A 152 -12.99 13.05 -28.95
N ASP A 153 -11.81 13.63 -28.75
CA ASP A 153 -10.79 13.85 -29.77
C ASP A 153 -9.37 13.58 -29.22
N ALA A 154 -9.25 12.50 -28.45
CA ALA A 154 -8.00 12.02 -27.83
C ALA A 154 -7.32 13.07 -26.95
N GLY A 155 -8.12 13.89 -26.24
CA GLY A 155 -7.61 14.88 -25.30
C GLY A 155 -7.18 16.22 -25.94
N ASN A 156 -7.50 16.45 -27.23
CA ASN A 156 -7.18 17.71 -27.89
C ASN A 156 -8.14 18.84 -27.53
N SER A 157 -9.38 18.51 -27.18
CA SER A 157 -10.35 19.45 -26.63
C SER A 157 -11.23 18.79 -25.56
N TRP A 158 -11.77 19.60 -24.67
CA TRP A 158 -12.52 19.11 -23.50
C TRP A 158 -13.89 19.76 -23.41
N GLY A 159 -14.92 18.93 -23.17
CA GLY A 159 -16.27 19.36 -22.90
C GLY A 159 -16.45 20.07 -21.55
N ASP A 160 -17.69 20.34 -21.20
CA ASP A 160 -18.04 20.90 -19.88
C ASP A 160 -17.85 19.86 -18.76
N THR A 161 -17.57 20.33 -17.55
CA THR A 161 -17.49 19.49 -16.37
C THR A 161 -18.88 19.11 -15.87
N MET A 162 -19.09 17.82 -15.60
CA MET A 162 -20.34 17.30 -15.05
C MET A 162 -20.12 16.85 -13.59
N THR A 163 -21.15 17.05 -12.75
CA THR A 163 -21.21 16.43 -11.41
C THR A 163 -21.97 15.11 -11.52
N LEU A 164 -21.32 14.01 -11.11
CA LEU A 164 -21.91 12.67 -11.19
C LEU A 164 -22.72 12.33 -9.94
N THR A 165 -22.17 12.60 -8.78
CA THR A 165 -22.82 12.28 -7.51
C THR A 165 -22.31 13.19 -6.41
N THR A 166 -23.10 13.31 -5.35
CA THR A 166 -22.73 14.01 -4.11
C THR A 166 -22.40 12.97 -3.06
N LEU A 167 -21.25 13.10 -2.44
CA LEU A 167 -20.82 12.23 -1.33
C LEU A 167 -21.55 12.65 -0.05
N GLY A 168 -21.92 11.68 0.79
CA GLY A 168 -22.80 11.95 1.96
C GLY A 168 -22.18 12.80 3.06
N LYS A 169 -20.84 12.95 3.11
CA LYS A 169 -20.14 13.65 4.18
C LYS A 169 -18.85 14.36 3.73
N GLU A 170 -18.49 15.38 4.51
CA GLU A 170 -17.20 16.06 4.43
C GLU A 170 -16.05 15.11 4.76
N ASN A 171 -14.93 15.27 4.07
CA ASN A 171 -13.66 14.57 4.36
C ASN A 171 -13.69 13.04 4.27
N SER A 172 -14.65 12.43 3.59
CA SER A 172 -14.59 10.98 3.36
C SER A 172 -13.43 10.66 2.41
N SER A 173 -12.57 9.74 2.80
CA SER A 173 -11.58 9.16 1.89
C SER A 173 -12.33 8.46 0.76
N THR A 174 -12.22 9.00 -0.45
CA THR A 174 -12.91 8.48 -1.63
C THR A 174 -11.87 8.13 -2.66
N PHE A 175 -11.73 6.84 -2.95
CA PHE A 175 -10.79 6.31 -3.94
C PHE A 175 -11.56 6.03 -5.21
N LEU A 176 -11.08 6.56 -6.32
CA LEU A 176 -11.69 6.42 -7.63
C LEU A 176 -10.97 5.35 -8.44
N SER A 177 -11.71 4.56 -9.21
CA SER A 177 -11.17 3.69 -10.24
C SER A 177 -12.16 3.58 -11.38
N ALA A 178 -11.71 3.84 -12.62
CA ALA A 178 -12.56 3.92 -13.80
C ALA A 178 -11.98 3.14 -14.96
N ASP A 179 -12.86 2.53 -15.75
CA ASP A 179 -12.48 1.91 -17.01
C ASP A 179 -13.68 1.80 -17.97
N PHE A 180 -13.38 1.59 -19.25
CA PHE A 180 -14.37 1.19 -20.25
C PHE A 180 -14.45 -0.34 -20.29
N ASP A 181 -15.65 -0.88 -20.43
CA ASP A 181 -15.82 -2.30 -20.71
C ASP A 181 -15.70 -2.61 -22.21
N GLY A 182 -15.68 -3.90 -22.55
CA GLY A 182 -15.55 -4.36 -23.94
C GLY A 182 -16.77 -4.04 -24.83
N LEU A 183 -17.87 -3.56 -24.27
CA LEU A 183 -19.04 -3.08 -25.00
C LEU A 183 -19.00 -1.56 -25.22
N GLY A 184 -17.99 -0.87 -24.64
CA GLY A 184 -17.80 0.57 -24.73
C GLY A 184 -18.58 1.38 -23.69
N ASN A 185 -19.14 0.73 -22.67
CA ASN A 185 -19.74 1.42 -21.54
C ASN A 185 -18.65 1.96 -20.62
N LEU A 186 -18.86 3.16 -20.11
CA LEU A 186 -17.93 3.82 -19.19
C LEU A 186 -18.40 3.62 -17.75
N HIS A 187 -17.51 3.09 -16.91
CA HIS A 187 -17.79 2.82 -15.52
C HIS A 187 -16.85 3.60 -14.61
N LEU A 188 -17.40 4.16 -13.54
CA LEU A 188 -16.66 4.72 -12.42
C LEU A 188 -17.05 3.97 -11.15
N SER A 189 -16.07 3.40 -10.48
CA SER A 189 -16.23 2.85 -9.14
C SER A 189 -15.57 3.75 -8.11
N TRP A 190 -16.16 3.85 -6.94
CA TRP A 190 -15.54 4.57 -5.81
C TRP A 190 -15.81 3.87 -4.50
N GLN A 191 -14.89 4.05 -3.58
CA GLN A 191 -15.03 3.59 -2.20
C GLN A 191 -15.56 4.74 -1.35
N TYR A 192 -16.58 4.46 -0.54
CA TYR A 192 -17.22 5.46 0.29
C TYR A 192 -17.46 4.95 1.72
N PHE A 193 -17.35 5.87 2.68
CA PHE A 193 -17.59 5.61 4.09
C PHE A 193 -18.88 6.31 4.51
N GLU A 194 -19.87 5.53 4.93
CA GLU A 194 -21.05 6.10 5.60
C GLU A 194 -20.75 6.29 7.10
N ASP A 195 -21.11 7.47 7.57
CA ASP A 195 -20.81 7.94 8.90
C ASP A 195 -21.53 7.22 10.02
N ASN A 196 -20.87 7.15 11.18
CA ASN A 196 -21.35 6.66 12.49
C ASN A 196 -21.73 5.16 12.57
N GLN A 197 -21.75 4.42 11.46
CA GLN A 197 -22.02 2.98 11.47
C GLN A 197 -20.85 2.14 10.93
N GLY A 198 -19.75 2.77 10.52
CA GLY A 198 -18.58 2.07 10.00
C GLY A 198 -18.80 1.38 8.66
N LEU A 199 -19.87 1.69 7.95
CA LEU A 199 -20.19 1.10 6.64
C LEU A 199 -19.20 1.57 5.58
N ARG A 200 -18.53 0.61 4.97
CA ARG A 200 -17.56 0.82 3.89
C ARG A 200 -18.01 0.02 2.69
N GLN A 201 -18.29 0.71 1.62
CA GLN A 201 -18.86 0.09 0.42
C GLN A 201 -18.14 0.56 -0.83
N LEU A 202 -18.10 -0.33 -1.82
CA LEU A 202 -17.74 -0.01 -3.19
C LEU A 202 -19.01 0.30 -3.96
N TYR A 203 -19.03 1.47 -4.55
CA TYR A 203 -20.12 1.92 -5.44
C TYR A 203 -19.66 1.90 -6.89
N VAL A 204 -20.59 1.84 -7.80
CA VAL A 204 -20.38 2.00 -9.23
C VAL A 204 -21.49 2.85 -9.84
N ILE A 205 -21.13 3.65 -10.84
CA ILE A 205 -22.05 4.36 -11.72
C ILE A 205 -21.58 4.14 -13.17
N SER A 206 -22.52 4.02 -14.09
CA SER A 206 -22.22 3.67 -15.48
C SER A 206 -22.91 4.61 -16.46
N SER A 207 -22.28 4.75 -17.61
CA SER A 207 -22.83 5.39 -18.80
C SER A 207 -22.75 4.43 -19.98
N GLU A 208 -23.86 4.25 -20.68
CA GLU A 208 -23.97 3.41 -21.89
C GLU A 208 -23.86 4.23 -23.18
N ASP A 209 -23.75 5.55 -23.09
CA ASP A 209 -23.74 6.49 -24.21
C ASP A 209 -22.46 7.32 -24.30
N GLY A 210 -21.36 6.79 -23.79
CA GLY A 210 -20.07 7.47 -23.79
C GLY A 210 -20.03 8.67 -22.83
N GLY A 211 -20.65 8.57 -21.66
CA GLY A 211 -20.58 9.57 -20.61
C GLY A 211 -21.52 10.77 -20.79
N GLN A 212 -22.42 10.74 -21.79
CA GLN A 212 -23.40 11.83 -22.00
C GLN A 212 -24.48 11.78 -20.92
N THR A 213 -24.96 10.59 -20.59
CA THR A 213 -25.89 10.35 -19.48
C THR A 213 -25.35 9.26 -18.56
N TRP A 214 -25.71 9.34 -17.30
CA TRP A 214 -25.26 8.43 -16.27
C TRP A 214 -26.45 7.81 -15.54
N GLY A 215 -26.37 6.51 -15.26
CA GLY A 215 -27.36 5.78 -14.50
C GLY A 215 -27.39 6.16 -13.02
N GLU A 216 -28.17 5.41 -12.24
CA GLU A 216 -28.11 5.49 -10.79
C GLU A 216 -26.91 4.67 -10.27
N SER A 217 -26.33 5.10 -9.14
CA SER A 217 -25.24 4.35 -8.52
C SER A 217 -25.75 3.07 -7.87
N SER A 218 -24.95 2.02 -7.98
CA SER A 218 -25.19 0.71 -7.38
C SER A 218 -24.06 0.32 -6.44
N VAL A 219 -24.32 -0.59 -5.49
CA VAL A 219 -23.32 -1.15 -4.57
C VAL A 219 -22.72 -2.41 -5.18
N LEU A 220 -21.39 -2.48 -5.25
CA LEU A 220 -20.65 -3.63 -5.77
C LEU A 220 -20.41 -4.72 -4.72
N ASN A 221 -20.27 -4.36 -3.45
CA ASN A 221 -20.07 -5.31 -2.37
C ASN A 221 -21.28 -5.29 -1.43
N HIS A 222 -22.11 -6.32 -1.50
CA HIS A 222 -23.21 -6.48 -0.58
C HIS A 222 -22.71 -7.12 0.71
N PHE A 223 -22.42 -6.30 1.72
CA PHE A 223 -22.33 -6.77 3.09
C PHE A 223 -23.64 -6.45 3.80
N ASP A 224 -24.30 -7.49 4.29
CA ASP A 224 -25.46 -7.32 5.16
C ASP A 224 -24.94 -6.91 6.54
N VAL A 225 -24.60 -5.63 6.64
CA VAL A 225 -24.06 -5.01 7.86
C VAL A 225 -25.18 -4.73 8.84
N GLY A 226 -25.85 -5.76 9.28
CA GLY A 226 -26.73 -5.63 10.42
C GLY A 226 -25.92 -5.34 11.67
N ASN A 227 -25.89 -4.10 12.16
CA ASN A 227 -25.40 -3.64 13.48
C ASN A 227 -24.12 -4.32 14.04
N VAL A 228 -23.27 -4.88 13.20
CA VAL A 228 -22.03 -5.55 13.59
C VAL A 228 -20.89 -4.64 13.17
N GLU A 229 -20.09 -4.20 14.12
CA GLU A 229 -18.94 -3.31 13.91
C GLU A 229 -17.93 -3.90 12.90
N TYR A 230 -17.87 -5.24 12.79
CA TYR A 230 -17.03 -5.98 11.85
C TYR A 230 -17.76 -7.24 11.37
N PRO A 231 -18.38 -7.23 10.18
CA PRO A 231 -19.07 -8.42 9.66
C PRO A 231 -18.08 -9.55 9.37
N GLU A 232 -18.50 -10.80 9.54
CA GLU A 232 -17.68 -12.00 9.28
C GLU A 232 -17.09 -12.03 7.85
N GLY A 233 -17.79 -11.46 6.86
CA GLY A 233 -17.30 -11.31 5.48
C GLY A 233 -16.28 -10.19 5.28
N GLY A 234 -16.02 -9.38 6.31
CA GLY A 234 -15.13 -8.21 6.20
C GLY A 234 -15.75 -7.07 5.40
N TYR A 235 -14.96 -6.02 5.15
CA TYR A 235 -15.35 -4.85 4.36
C TYR A 235 -14.11 -4.28 3.65
N PRO A 236 -14.27 -3.46 2.59
CA PRO A 236 -13.16 -2.79 1.93
C PRO A 236 -12.35 -1.94 2.91
N CYS A 237 -11.03 -2.07 2.85
CA CYS A 237 -10.11 -1.31 3.71
C CYS A 237 -10.18 0.18 3.39
N ASP A 238 -10.27 1.02 4.41
CA ASP A 238 -10.44 2.48 4.28
C ASP A 238 -9.16 3.25 3.95
N CYS A 239 -8.04 2.58 3.88
CA CYS A 239 -6.75 3.18 3.54
C CYS A 239 -6.12 2.58 2.29
N CYS A 240 -6.83 1.72 1.54
CA CYS A 240 -6.31 1.07 0.35
C CYS A 240 -7.26 1.31 -0.83
N TYR A 241 -6.70 1.72 -1.95
CA TYR A 241 -7.49 1.84 -3.18
C TYR A 241 -7.95 0.46 -3.66
N HIS A 242 -9.01 0.45 -4.46
CA HIS A 242 -9.44 -0.68 -5.25
C HIS A 242 -9.04 -0.46 -6.71
N SER A 243 -9.05 -1.51 -7.49
CA SER A 243 -8.77 -1.46 -8.92
C SER A 243 -9.94 -2.07 -9.69
N VAL A 244 -10.36 -1.40 -10.76
CA VAL A 244 -11.30 -1.95 -11.72
C VAL A 244 -10.64 -2.09 -13.08
N THR A 245 -11.09 -3.08 -13.85
CA THR A 245 -10.77 -3.21 -15.27
C THR A 245 -11.99 -3.70 -16.03
N GLY A 246 -12.21 -3.14 -17.20
CA GLY A 246 -13.39 -3.45 -18.03
C GLY A 246 -13.35 -4.90 -18.52
N ALA A 247 -14.49 -5.57 -18.45
CA ALA A 247 -14.62 -6.93 -18.94
C ALA A 247 -15.05 -6.95 -20.41
N ALA A 248 -14.53 -7.88 -21.17
CA ALA A 248 -14.78 -7.99 -22.62
C ALA A 248 -16.27 -8.20 -22.97
N ASP A 249 -17.01 -8.85 -22.08
CA ASP A 249 -18.44 -9.17 -22.23
C ASP A 249 -19.37 -8.15 -21.53
N GLY A 250 -18.82 -7.04 -21.06
CA GLY A 250 -19.52 -5.94 -20.36
C GLY A 250 -19.32 -5.95 -18.85
N GLY A 251 -19.39 -4.76 -18.23
CA GLY A 251 -19.20 -4.55 -16.79
C GLY A 251 -17.73 -4.61 -16.35
N LEU A 252 -17.46 -4.97 -15.10
CA LEU A 252 -16.15 -4.79 -14.45
C LEU A 252 -15.64 -6.06 -13.76
N HIS A 253 -14.33 -6.25 -13.81
CA HIS A 253 -13.56 -6.97 -12.81
C HIS A 253 -13.16 -5.99 -11.71
N VAL A 254 -13.27 -6.39 -10.45
CA VAL A 254 -13.01 -5.52 -9.29
C VAL A 254 -12.13 -6.25 -8.29
N ALA A 255 -10.97 -5.69 -7.98
CA ALA A 255 -10.11 -6.17 -6.92
C ALA A 255 -9.96 -5.12 -5.82
N TYR A 256 -10.03 -5.54 -4.58
CA TYR A 256 -9.94 -4.65 -3.43
C TYR A 256 -9.31 -5.34 -2.24
N ARG A 257 -8.76 -4.55 -1.32
CA ARG A 257 -8.33 -5.08 -0.03
C ARG A 257 -9.51 -5.18 0.89
N ASN A 258 -9.70 -6.37 1.45
CA ASN A 258 -10.71 -6.63 2.46
C ASN A 258 -10.06 -6.68 3.85
N ILE A 259 -10.79 -6.22 4.86
CA ILE A 259 -10.39 -6.28 6.27
C ILE A 259 -11.53 -6.88 7.08
N SER A 260 -11.22 -7.84 7.94
CA SER A 260 -12.18 -8.48 8.83
C SER A 260 -11.59 -8.68 10.23
N ARG A 261 -12.46 -8.71 11.23
CA ARG A 261 -12.11 -9.03 12.63
C ARG A 261 -12.99 -10.14 13.10
N TYR A 262 -12.42 -11.22 13.55
CA TYR A 262 -13.18 -12.31 14.15
C TYR A 262 -13.40 -12.05 15.63
N ALA A 263 -14.67 -11.99 16.05
CA ALA A 263 -15.07 -11.66 17.43
C ALA A 263 -14.60 -12.69 18.47
N GLU A 264 -14.37 -13.94 18.04
CA GLU A 264 -13.97 -15.02 18.96
C GLU A 264 -12.53 -14.89 19.51
N ASN A 265 -11.62 -14.27 18.74
CA ASN A 265 -10.21 -14.15 19.11
C ASN A 265 -9.62 -12.75 18.92
N GLU A 266 -10.47 -11.77 18.58
CA GLU A 266 -10.09 -10.38 18.29
C GLU A 266 -9.00 -10.23 17.22
N THR A 267 -8.77 -11.26 16.40
CA THR A 267 -7.71 -11.28 15.38
C THR A 267 -8.18 -10.53 14.14
N TRP A 268 -7.32 -9.67 13.64
CA TRP A 268 -7.50 -8.95 12.40
C TRP A 268 -6.94 -9.73 11.22
N TYR A 269 -7.70 -9.75 10.12
CA TYR A 269 -7.33 -10.40 8.88
C TYR A 269 -7.45 -9.39 7.74
N GLN A 270 -6.40 -9.31 6.93
CA GLN A 270 -6.40 -8.53 5.70
C GLN A 270 -6.12 -9.46 4.53
N TYR A 271 -6.81 -9.26 3.43
CA TYR A 271 -6.62 -10.06 2.22
C TYR A 271 -7.12 -9.31 1.00
N THR A 272 -6.62 -9.67 -0.17
CA THR A 272 -7.12 -9.18 -1.44
C THR A 272 -8.32 -10.03 -1.84
N ALA A 273 -9.41 -9.37 -2.17
CA ALA A 273 -10.64 -9.95 -2.67
C ALA A 273 -10.89 -9.52 -4.11
N TYR A 274 -11.61 -10.34 -4.84
CA TYR A 274 -12.02 -10.09 -6.21
C TYR A 274 -13.51 -10.43 -6.37
N LEU A 275 -14.21 -9.63 -7.19
CA LEU A 275 -15.56 -9.91 -7.65
C LEU A 275 -15.70 -9.55 -9.14
N ARG A 276 -16.71 -10.13 -9.79
CA ARG A 276 -17.12 -9.82 -11.16
C ARG A 276 -18.51 -9.19 -11.15
N TRP A 277 -18.67 -8.08 -11.85
CA TRP A 277 -19.95 -7.43 -12.08
C TRP A 277 -20.22 -7.36 -13.60
N ASP A 278 -21.40 -7.79 -14.03
CA ASP A 278 -21.78 -7.88 -15.46
C ASP A 278 -22.39 -6.60 -16.02
N GLY A 279 -22.39 -5.52 -15.25
CA GLY A 279 -22.96 -4.22 -15.65
C GLY A 279 -24.45 -4.05 -15.35
N VAL A 280 -25.18 -5.11 -15.05
CA VAL A 280 -26.66 -5.10 -14.93
C VAL A 280 -27.14 -5.73 -13.63
N ASN A 281 -26.68 -6.94 -13.33
CA ASN A 281 -27.15 -7.73 -12.22
C ASN A 281 -26.33 -7.45 -10.94
N GLN A 282 -26.67 -8.15 -9.87
CA GLN A 282 -25.85 -8.14 -8.68
C GLN A 282 -24.46 -8.72 -9.00
N PRO A 283 -23.38 -8.17 -8.42
CA PRO A 283 -22.05 -8.75 -8.58
C PRO A 283 -21.98 -10.18 -8.05
N THR A 284 -21.00 -10.93 -8.52
CA THR A 284 -20.71 -12.26 -7.95
C THR A 284 -20.32 -12.13 -6.48
N GLU A 285 -20.47 -13.23 -5.72
CA GLU A 285 -19.82 -13.30 -4.42
C GLU A 285 -18.32 -13.07 -4.59
N SER A 286 -17.71 -12.34 -3.65
CA SER A 286 -16.29 -12.10 -3.68
C SER A 286 -15.50 -13.35 -3.35
N ILE A 287 -14.43 -13.60 -4.09
CA ILE A 287 -13.48 -14.67 -3.80
C ILE A 287 -12.21 -14.09 -3.20
N THR A 288 -11.56 -14.87 -2.33
CA THR A 288 -10.27 -14.52 -1.75
C THR A 288 -9.16 -14.76 -2.77
N VAL A 289 -8.39 -13.72 -3.08
CA VAL A 289 -7.26 -13.77 -4.03
C VAL A 289 -5.94 -14.03 -3.32
N SER A 290 -5.72 -13.41 -2.17
CA SER A 290 -4.52 -13.61 -1.36
C SER A 290 -4.83 -14.41 -0.10
N PRO A 291 -3.87 -15.16 0.45
CA PRO A 291 -4.00 -15.71 1.81
C PRO A 291 -4.31 -14.61 2.83
N HIS A 292 -4.96 -14.99 3.92
CA HIS A 292 -5.24 -14.05 5.00
C HIS A 292 -3.94 -13.64 5.69
N TRP A 293 -3.67 -12.35 5.68
CA TRP A 293 -2.58 -11.77 6.45
C TRP A 293 -3.09 -11.46 7.86
N VAL A 294 -2.56 -12.20 8.85
CA VAL A 294 -2.92 -12.02 10.26
C VAL A 294 -2.08 -10.88 10.84
N THR A 295 -2.75 -9.89 11.40
CA THR A 295 -2.11 -8.74 12.04
C THR A 295 -2.54 -8.64 13.50
N GLY A 296 -1.66 -8.17 14.38
CA GLY A 296 -1.95 -7.95 15.80
C GLY A 296 -2.99 -6.85 16.05
N GLY A 297 -3.22 -6.01 15.04
CA GLY A 297 -4.20 -4.94 15.03
C GLY A 297 -4.51 -4.53 13.59
N ARG A 298 -5.36 -3.53 13.42
CA ARG A 298 -5.61 -2.95 12.11
C ARG A 298 -4.39 -2.15 11.66
N VAL A 299 -3.78 -2.51 10.54
CA VAL A 299 -2.65 -1.80 9.93
C VAL A 299 -3.10 -1.06 8.67
N CYS A 300 -2.36 -0.01 8.30
CA CYS A 300 -2.61 0.79 7.10
C CYS A 300 -1.48 0.56 6.09
N PRO A 301 -1.62 -0.40 5.14
CA PRO A 301 -0.57 -0.70 4.17
C PRO A 301 -0.51 0.31 3.00
N GLU A 302 -1.46 1.22 2.90
CA GLU A 302 -1.59 2.23 1.82
C GLU A 302 -1.40 1.68 0.40
N ALA A 303 -1.66 0.40 0.20
CA ALA A 303 -1.47 -0.25 -1.10
C ALA A 303 -2.63 -1.18 -1.40
N GLY A 304 -3.45 -0.79 -2.36
CA GLY A 304 -4.48 -1.64 -2.94
C GLY A 304 -3.90 -2.62 -3.96
N PRO A 305 -4.68 -3.58 -4.43
CA PRO A 305 -4.33 -4.40 -5.58
C PRO A 305 -4.39 -3.58 -6.86
N ASN A 306 -3.61 -4.01 -7.86
CA ASN A 306 -3.74 -3.54 -9.23
C ASN A 306 -3.85 -4.74 -10.17
N MET A 307 -4.58 -4.60 -11.27
CA MET A 307 -4.85 -5.72 -12.16
C MET A 307 -4.95 -5.32 -13.63
N VAL A 308 -4.71 -6.30 -14.49
CA VAL A 308 -4.83 -6.19 -15.94
C VAL A 308 -5.31 -7.52 -16.52
N ILE A 309 -5.99 -7.46 -17.65
CA ILE A 309 -6.42 -8.64 -18.39
C ILE A 309 -5.48 -8.88 -19.59
N GLU A 310 -5.04 -10.12 -19.76
CA GLU A 310 -4.41 -10.60 -20.98
C GLU A 310 -5.15 -11.86 -21.46
N GLY A 311 -5.86 -11.76 -22.57
CA GLY A 311 -6.77 -12.81 -23.04
C GLY A 311 -7.88 -13.11 -22.01
N ASP A 312 -7.95 -14.37 -21.54
CA ASP A 312 -8.91 -14.82 -20.53
C ASP A 312 -8.30 -14.91 -19.12
N VAL A 313 -7.09 -14.36 -18.92
CA VAL A 313 -6.38 -14.39 -17.66
C VAL A 313 -6.36 -12.99 -17.04
N LEU A 314 -6.83 -12.90 -15.81
CA LEU A 314 -6.68 -11.70 -14.99
C LEU A 314 -5.39 -11.82 -14.18
N HIS A 315 -4.49 -10.87 -14.37
CA HIS A 315 -3.22 -10.74 -13.67
C HIS A 315 -3.37 -9.73 -12.55
N VAL A 316 -3.03 -10.12 -11.33
CA VAL A 316 -3.21 -9.29 -10.13
C VAL A 316 -1.90 -9.18 -9.38
N VAL A 317 -1.46 -7.95 -9.11
CA VAL A 317 -0.39 -7.65 -8.15
C VAL A 317 -0.99 -7.07 -6.87
N TRP A 318 -0.46 -7.48 -5.73
CA TRP A 318 -0.99 -7.05 -4.46
C TRP A 318 0.09 -6.98 -3.39
N PHE A 319 -0.11 -6.11 -2.42
CA PHE A 319 0.75 -5.95 -1.25
C PHE A 319 0.10 -6.61 -0.04
N GLY A 320 0.85 -7.38 0.74
CA GLY A 320 0.35 -8.04 1.94
C GLY A 320 1.34 -9.05 2.49
N GLY A 321 0.98 -9.74 3.57
CA GLY A 321 1.76 -10.82 4.17
C GLY A 321 1.10 -12.18 3.93
N LEU A 322 1.90 -13.24 3.99
CA LEU A 322 1.45 -14.60 4.08
C LEU A 322 1.55 -15.03 5.54
N GLN A 323 0.44 -15.31 6.22
CA GLN A 323 0.40 -15.89 7.57
C GLN A 323 1.52 -15.40 8.52
N ASN A 324 1.39 -14.24 9.10
CA ASN A 324 2.35 -13.66 10.07
C ASN A 324 3.74 -13.30 9.51
N THR A 325 3.91 -13.19 8.20
CA THR A 325 5.15 -12.68 7.59
C THR A 325 5.11 -11.16 7.45
N THR A 326 6.29 -10.56 7.23
CA THR A 326 6.40 -9.16 6.79
C THR A 326 5.64 -8.95 5.48
N ALA A 327 4.95 -7.83 5.34
CA ALA A 327 4.22 -7.52 4.13
C ALA A 327 5.18 -7.25 2.96
N GLN A 328 4.83 -7.79 1.80
CA GLN A 328 5.62 -7.77 0.57
C GLN A 328 4.69 -7.66 -0.65
N VAL A 329 5.25 -7.50 -1.83
CA VAL A 329 4.50 -7.50 -3.08
C VAL A 329 4.46 -8.90 -3.66
N TYR A 330 3.27 -9.30 -4.07
CA TYR A 330 3.00 -10.60 -4.68
C TYR A 330 2.25 -10.44 -5.99
N TYR A 331 2.33 -11.48 -6.81
CA TYR A 331 1.59 -11.63 -8.05
C TYR A 331 0.78 -12.94 -8.02
N THR A 332 -0.40 -12.91 -8.62
CA THR A 332 -1.25 -14.07 -8.82
C THR A 332 -2.10 -13.91 -10.09
N THR A 333 -2.65 -15.00 -10.59
CA THR A 333 -3.60 -14.98 -11.71
C THR A 333 -4.95 -15.53 -11.30
N ILE A 334 -5.99 -15.04 -11.98
CA ILE A 334 -7.36 -15.57 -11.87
C ILE A 334 -7.82 -15.95 -13.27
N ASN A 335 -8.31 -17.18 -13.44
CA ASN A 335 -8.87 -17.70 -14.66
C ASN A 335 -9.98 -18.72 -14.37
N GLU A 336 -10.45 -19.45 -15.38
CA GLU A 336 -11.48 -20.48 -15.22
C GLU A 336 -11.13 -21.60 -14.23
N ASN A 337 -9.83 -21.85 -13.98
CA ASN A 337 -9.35 -22.85 -13.03
C ASN A 337 -9.23 -22.30 -11.59
N GLY A 338 -9.52 -21.03 -11.38
CA GLY A 338 -9.45 -20.35 -10.09
C GLY A 338 -8.25 -19.44 -9.93
N VAL A 339 -7.82 -19.24 -8.69
CA VAL A 339 -6.70 -18.37 -8.29
C VAL A 339 -5.42 -19.20 -8.23
N SER A 340 -4.34 -18.71 -8.86
CA SER A 340 -3.02 -19.38 -8.80
C SER A 340 -2.34 -19.19 -7.45
N GLU A 341 -1.35 -20.04 -7.14
CA GLU A 341 -0.45 -19.80 -6.01
C GLU A 341 0.28 -18.45 -6.19
N PRO A 342 0.47 -17.69 -5.11
CA PRO A 342 1.12 -16.40 -5.19
C PRO A 342 2.64 -16.52 -5.46
N VAL A 343 3.13 -15.67 -6.34
CA VAL A 343 4.56 -15.49 -6.62
C VAL A 343 5.05 -14.25 -5.89
N LEU A 344 6.11 -14.38 -5.08
CA LEU A 344 6.74 -13.25 -4.40
C LEU A 344 7.50 -12.38 -5.41
N LEU A 345 7.20 -11.08 -5.45
CA LEU A 345 7.92 -10.11 -6.26
C LEU A 345 8.94 -9.28 -5.47
N GLY A 346 8.84 -9.23 -4.15
CA GLY A 346 9.84 -8.57 -3.30
C GLY A 346 9.26 -7.64 -2.24
N ALA A 347 10.15 -7.08 -1.44
CA ALA A 347 9.78 -6.16 -0.37
C ALA A 347 9.72 -4.73 -0.89
N ALA A 348 8.53 -4.36 -1.28
CA ALA A 348 8.18 -3.05 -1.80
C ALA A 348 6.69 -2.79 -1.53
N THR A 349 6.18 -1.67 -1.98
CA THR A 349 4.77 -1.28 -1.87
C THR A 349 4.26 -0.72 -3.21
N GLY A 350 2.99 -0.32 -3.26
CA GLY A 350 2.37 0.37 -4.39
C GLY A 350 2.56 -0.32 -5.75
N PRO A 351 2.31 -1.64 -5.88
CA PRO A 351 2.52 -2.32 -7.14
C PRO A 351 1.53 -1.85 -8.20
N VAL A 352 2.01 -1.69 -9.43
CA VAL A 352 1.21 -1.47 -10.64
C VAL A 352 1.57 -2.51 -11.69
N ILE A 353 0.64 -2.83 -12.58
CA ILE A 353 0.80 -3.87 -13.61
C ILE A 353 0.25 -3.39 -14.95
N SER A 354 0.86 -3.84 -16.06
CA SER A 354 0.40 -3.64 -17.43
C SER A 354 0.68 -4.90 -18.26
N SER A 355 -0.13 -5.13 -19.30
CA SER A 355 0.00 -6.29 -20.20
C SER A 355 0.46 -5.94 -21.61
N ASP A 356 0.62 -4.65 -21.95
CA ASP A 356 0.79 -4.21 -23.35
C ASP A 356 2.12 -4.63 -23.99
N TYR A 357 3.15 -4.96 -23.20
CA TYR A 357 4.46 -5.49 -23.61
C TYR A 357 4.76 -6.86 -22.99
N GLY A 358 3.74 -7.72 -22.92
CA GLY A 358 3.73 -8.84 -21.99
C GLY A 358 3.49 -8.34 -20.57
N VAL A 359 3.10 -9.24 -19.68
CA VAL A 359 2.75 -8.84 -18.31
C VAL A 359 3.99 -8.36 -17.57
N GLY A 360 4.02 -7.08 -17.23
CA GLY A 360 5.07 -6.41 -16.47
C GLY A 360 4.51 -5.66 -15.28
N ALA A 361 5.28 -5.55 -14.20
CA ALA A 361 4.90 -4.81 -13.00
C ALA A 361 5.98 -3.80 -12.62
N SER A 362 5.57 -2.73 -11.97
CA SER A 362 6.49 -1.81 -11.28
C SER A 362 6.08 -1.70 -9.81
N MET A 363 7.06 -1.57 -8.95
CA MET A 363 6.87 -1.37 -7.51
C MET A 363 7.93 -0.43 -6.97
N TRP A 364 7.69 0.15 -5.80
CA TRP A 364 8.61 1.08 -5.16
C TRP A 364 8.64 0.84 -3.64
N ASN A 365 9.62 1.39 -2.95
CA ASN A 365 9.69 1.36 -1.49
C ASN A 365 9.72 2.78 -0.89
N MET A 366 9.56 2.87 0.43
CA MET A 366 9.51 4.14 1.15
C MET A 366 10.81 4.96 1.06
N LYS A 367 11.93 4.34 0.66
CA LYS A 367 13.20 5.04 0.37
C LYS A 367 13.21 5.72 -1.01
N GLY A 368 12.20 5.46 -1.84
CA GLY A 368 12.12 5.98 -3.20
C GLY A 368 12.89 5.16 -4.23
N TYR A 369 13.22 3.90 -3.92
CA TYR A 369 13.72 2.96 -4.93
C TYR A 369 12.57 2.37 -5.71
N MET A 370 12.75 2.24 -7.02
CA MET A 370 11.74 1.73 -7.95
C MET A 370 12.31 0.59 -8.79
N TRP A 371 11.51 -0.44 -9.03
CA TRP A 371 11.86 -1.58 -9.86
C TRP A 371 10.82 -1.81 -10.95
N TYR A 372 11.28 -2.30 -12.09
CA TYR A 372 10.44 -2.94 -13.10
C TYR A 372 10.69 -4.45 -13.07
N ILE A 373 9.63 -5.23 -13.23
CA ILE A 373 9.68 -6.69 -13.12
C ILE A 373 8.89 -7.26 -14.29
N ASN A 374 9.45 -8.29 -14.94
CA ASN A 374 8.75 -9.05 -15.96
C ASN A 374 9.00 -10.57 -15.80
N ASN A 375 8.48 -11.39 -16.69
CA ASN A 375 8.62 -12.85 -16.71
C ASN A 375 8.10 -13.58 -15.44
N PHE A 376 7.42 -12.90 -14.55
CA PHE A 376 6.94 -13.51 -13.30
C PHE A 376 5.82 -14.56 -13.53
N SER A 377 5.14 -14.54 -14.66
CA SER A 377 4.18 -15.58 -15.05
C SER A 377 4.85 -16.96 -15.27
N THR A 378 6.15 -17.01 -15.50
CA THR A 378 6.93 -18.26 -15.63
C THR A 378 7.41 -18.81 -14.29
N GLY A 379 7.20 -18.08 -13.19
CA GLY A 379 7.70 -18.41 -11.85
C GLY A 379 9.16 -18.04 -11.61
N ASP A 380 9.82 -17.39 -12.55
CA ASP A 380 11.20 -16.90 -12.45
C ASP A 380 11.24 -15.42 -12.87
N PRO A 381 10.88 -14.50 -11.98
CA PRO A 381 10.80 -13.08 -12.30
C PRO A 381 12.18 -12.49 -12.60
N SER A 382 12.22 -11.62 -13.63
CA SER A 382 13.39 -10.82 -13.96
C SER A 382 13.18 -9.40 -13.46
N TYR A 383 14.20 -8.85 -12.79
CA TYR A 383 14.15 -7.53 -12.14
C TYR A 383 15.04 -6.53 -12.82
N TYR A 384 14.56 -5.31 -12.92
CA TYR A 384 15.34 -4.17 -13.37
C TYR A 384 15.24 -3.02 -12.37
N ASN A 385 16.40 -2.59 -11.81
CA ASN A 385 16.45 -1.48 -10.88
C ASN A 385 16.36 -0.15 -11.65
N LEU A 386 15.27 0.57 -11.43
CA LEU A 386 15.01 1.88 -12.02
C LEU A 386 15.42 3.04 -11.08
N SER A 387 16.05 2.75 -9.95
CA SER A 387 16.46 3.76 -8.98
C SER A 387 17.51 4.69 -9.55
N GLY A 388 17.55 5.93 -9.07
CA GLY A 388 18.47 6.98 -9.50
C GLY A 388 18.90 7.87 -8.33
N GLU A 389 19.44 9.06 -8.64
CA GLU A 389 19.79 10.06 -7.62
C GLU A 389 18.52 10.68 -6.99
N ASP A 390 17.43 10.77 -7.76
CA ASP A 390 16.11 11.19 -7.31
C ASP A 390 15.34 10.01 -6.67
N LYS A 391 14.51 10.29 -5.67
CA LYS A 391 13.56 9.31 -5.15
C LYS A 391 12.42 9.14 -6.16
N ARG A 392 12.04 7.90 -6.45
CA ARG A 392 11.03 7.51 -7.46
C ARG A 392 9.91 6.72 -6.82
N VAL A 393 8.73 7.28 -6.84
CA VAL A 393 7.58 6.74 -6.10
C VAL A 393 6.29 6.88 -6.92
N ASN A 394 5.25 6.17 -6.49
CA ASN A 394 3.91 6.25 -7.08
C ASN A 394 3.92 5.99 -8.60
N PRO A 395 4.47 4.87 -9.07
CA PRO A 395 4.48 4.57 -10.49
C PRO A 395 3.08 4.38 -11.06
N SER A 396 2.94 4.67 -12.36
CA SER A 396 1.80 4.27 -13.18
C SER A 396 2.33 3.80 -14.52
N MET A 397 1.85 2.69 -15.04
CA MET A 397 2.46 2.02 -16.19
C MET A 397 1.43 1.69 -17.26
N ALA A 398 1.80 1.92 -18.52
CA ALA A 398 1.06 1.48 -19.70
C ALA A 398 2.02 1.35 -20.88
N ASN A 399 1.84 0.32 -21.70
CA ASN A 399 2.52 0.10 -23.00
C ASN A 399 4.03 0.39 -22.95
N GLY A 400 4.75 -0.20 -21.99
CA GLY A 400 6.21 -0.08 -21.86
C GLY A 400 6.71 1.30 -21.37
N ILE A 401 5.82 2.16 -20.94
CA ILE A 401 6.15 3.44 -20.29
C ILE A 401 5.74 3.39 -18.82
N ILE A 402 6.63 3.82 -17.95
CA ILE A 402 6.34 4.04 -16.53
C ILE A 402 6.46 5.52 -16.24
N LEU A 403 5.38 6.15 -15.80
CA LEU A 403 5.42 7.48 -15.19
C LEU A 403 5.53 7.35 -13.68
N TYR A 404 6.29 8.24 -13.06
CA TYR A 404 6.49 8.24 -11.63
C TYR A 404 6.64 9.66 -11.08
N GLN A 405 6.41 9.80 -9.80
CA GLN A 405 6.74 11.01 -9.07
C GLN A 405 8.23 10.98 -8.72
N ALA A 406 8.99 11.91 -9.27
CA ALA A 406 10.39 12.14 -8.94
C ALA A 406 10.51 13.18 -7.84
N ILE A 407 11.33 12.91 -6.82
CA ILE A 407 11.56 13.79 -5.68
C ILE A 407 13.04 14.10 -5.59
N ASP A 408 13.36 15.39 -5.73
CA ASP A 408 14.73 15.94 -5.60
C ASP A 408 14.68 17.11 -4.61
N GLY A 409 15.04 16.84 -3.36
CA GLY A 409 14.84 17.78 -2.25
C GLY A 409 13.36 18.13 -2.09
N ASP A 410 13.04 19.43 -2.16
CA ASP A 410 11.66 19.93 -2.06
C ASP A 410 10.90 19.94 -3.40
N ILE A 411 11.58 19.61 -4.49
CA ILE A 411 10.99 19.60 -5.84
C ILE A 411 10.33 18.26 -6.09
N ARG A 412 9.10 18.26 -6.59
CA ARG A 412 8.37 17.08 -7.01
C ARG A 412 7.86 17.25 -8.43
N LEU A 413 8.26 16.33 -9.30
CA LEU A 413 8.00 16.36 -10.75
C LEU A 413 7.38 15.05 -11.20
N ILE A 414 6.73 15.08 -12.38
CA ILE A 414 6.37 13.86 -13.10
C ILE A 414 7.44 13.59 -14.14
N ARG A 415 8.07 12.43 -13.99
CA ARG A 415 9.07 11.90 -14.92
C ARG A 415 8.59 10.57 -15.47
N GLY A 416 9.21 10.14 -16.54
CA GLY A 416 8.93 8.88 -17.16
C GLY A 416 10.21 8.12 -17.51
N VAL A 417 10.02 6.80 -17.69
CA VAL A 417 11.04 5.91 -18.22
C VAL A 417 10.40 4.94 -19.21
N SER A 418 11.07 4.76 -20.37
CA SER A 418 10.69 3.72 -21.33
C SER A 418 11.40 2.42 -20.96
N VAL A 419 10.62 1.35 -20.77
CA VAL A 419 11.09 -0.01 -20.48
C VAL A 419 10.83 -0.97 -21.66
N GLY A 420 10.22 -0.48 -22.74
CA GLY A 420 9.99 -1.23 -23.97
C GLY A 420 11.30 -1.50 -24.72
N GLY A 421 11.59 -2.78 -25.00
CA GLY A 421 12.76 -3.20 -25.77
C GLY A 421 14.06 -3.35 -24.98
N ILE A 422 14.03 -3.23 -23.66
CA ILE A 422 15.18 -3.47 -22.79
C ILE A 422 15.45 -4.98 -22.72
N ASP A 423 16.67 -5.40 -23.07
CA ASP A 423 17.16 -6.76 -22.86
C ASP A 423 17.73 -6.81 -21.42
N PHE A 424 16.95 -7.39 -20.51
CA PHE A 424 17.30 -7.38 -19.08
C PHE A 424 18.43 -8.37 -18.81
N GLU A 425 19.64 -7.89 -18.45
CA GLU A 425 20.52 -8.68 -17.61
C GLU A 425 19.92 -8.71 -16.21
N SER A 426 19.57 -9.90 -15.72
CA SER A 426 18.95 -10.10 -14.42
C SER A 426 19.81 -9.49 -13.29
N ALA A 427 19.41 -8.33 -12.81
CA ALA A 427 19.86 -7.85 -11.50
C ALA A 427 18.89 -8.44 -10.47
N GLU A 428 19.35 -9.38 -9.65
CA GLU A 428 18.56 -9.77 -8.48
C GLU A 428 18.25 -8.49 -7.66
N PRO A 429 17.02 -8.31 -7.16
CA PRO A 429 16.76 -7.25 -6.22
C PRO A 429 17.75 -7.45 -5.07
N GLU A 430 18.44 -6.38 -4.67
CA GLU A 430 19.22 -6.42 -3.43
C GLU A 430 18.33 -7.06 -2.37
N PRO A 431 18.77 -8.12 -1.69
CA PRO A 431 17.97 -8.74 -0.66
C PRO A 431 17.54 -7.61 0.27
N VAL A 432 16.24 -7.51 0.50
CA VAL A 432 15.75 -6.63 1.56
C VAL A 432 16.63 -6.87 2.75
N LEU A 433 17.16 -5.82 3.30
CA LEU A 433 18.06 -5.83 4.46
C LEU A 433 17.37 -6.56 5.62
N SER A 434 17.27 -7.89 5.50
CA SER A 434 16.78 -8.78 6.56
C SER A 434 17.67 -8.74 7.80
N ASP A 435 18.84 -8.11 7.69
CA ASP A 435 19.83 -8.01 8.76
C ASP A 435 19.72 -6.70 9.59
N LEU A 436 18.79 -5.78 9.27
CA LEU A 436 18.65 -4.52 10.01
C LEU A 436 17.45 -4.45 10.96
N SER A 437 16.56 -5.42 11.01
CA SER A 437 15.53 -5.44 12.05
C SER A 437 16.18 -5.75 13.38
N ILE A 438 16.52 -4.69 14.13
CA ILE A 438 17.15 -4.78 15.44
C ILE A 438 16.10 -4.72 16.56
N LEU A 439 14.83 -4.42 16.19
CA LEU A 439 13.74 -4.35 17.16
C LEU A 439 13.35 -5.75 17.65
N GLU A 440 13.73 -6.06 18.89
CA GLU A 440 13.37 -7.31 19.56
C GLU A 440 12.84 -7.03 20.97
N LEU A 441 11.79 -7.75 21.35
CA LEU A 441 11.26 -7.70 22.71
C LEU A 441 12.33 -8.18 23.71
N GLY A 442 12.51 -7.44 24.82
CA GLY A 442 13.50 -7.74 25.84
C GLY A 442 14.93 -7.35 25.49
N ARG A 443 15.15 -6.64 24.38
CA ARG A 443 16.44 -6.08 23.96
C ARG A 443 16.46 -4.58 24.13
N GLU A 444 17.67 -4.01 24.13
CA GLU A 444 17.84 -2.56 24.08
C GLU A 444 17.25 -2.01 22.78
N ALA A 445 16.46 -0.95 22.89
CA ALA A 445 15.84 -0.31 21.74
C ALA A 445 16.89 0.29 20.80
N PRO A 446 16.74 0.16 19.47
CA PRO A 446 17.64 0.75 18.50
C PRO A 446 17.77 2.25 18.70
N GLU A 447 19.00 2.75 18.91
CA GLU A 447 19.28 4.17 19.15
C GLU A 447 19.08 4.98 17.89
N PHE A 448 18.57 6.22 18.03
CA PHE A 448 18.46 7.19 16.95
C PHE A 448 18.66 8.62 17.45
N THR A 449 19.04 9.49 16.52
CA THR A 449 19.07 10.95 16.71
C THR A 449 18.11 11.57 15.70
N LEU A 450 17.18 12.41 16.16
CA LEU A 450 16.21 13.12 15.33
C LEU A 450 16.14 14.60 15.70
N THR A 451 15.59 15.39 14.76
CA THR A 451 15.19 16.78 15.03
C THR A 451 13.67 16.85 15.06
N ASP A 452 13.11 17.40 16.12
CA ASP A 452 11.65 17.52 16.26
C ASP A 452 11.07 18.65 15.39
N THR A 453 9.74 18.75 15.35
CA THR A 453 9.02 19.76 14.58
C THR A 453 9.27 21.20 15.05
N GLU A 454 9.89 21.40 16.22
CA GLU A 454 10.29 22.70 16.77
C GLU A 454 11.78 23.01 16.52
N GLY A 455 12.50 22.12 15.82
CA GLY A 455 13.91 22.26 15.47
C GLY A 455 14.88 21.87 16.60
N GLN A 456 14.42 21.11 17.60
CA GLN A 456 15.28 20.65 18.70
C GLN A 456 15.77 19.22 18.40
N GLU A 457 17.10 19.04 18.39
CA GLU A 457 17.72 17.73 18.29
C GLU A 457 17.57 16.96 19.60
N PHE A 458 17.34 15.65 19.50
CA PHE A 458 17.24 14.73 20.62
C PHE A 458 17.67 13.32 20.24
N ASN A 459 18.10 12.55 21.24
CA ASN A 459 18.43 11.14 21.13
C ASN A 459 17.40 10.31 21.90
N LEU A 460 17.18 9.06 21.51
CA LEU A 460 16.36 8.15 22.32
C LEU A 460 16.97 7.97 23.73
N SER A 461 18.31 7.90 23.83
CA SER A 461 19.02 7.78 25.12
C SER A 461 18.85 8.98 26.06
N ASP A 462 18.37 10.14 25.60
CA ASP A 462 18.09 11.30 26.44
C ASP A 462 16.92 11.03 27.42
N TYR A 463 16.11 10.02 27.14
CA TYR A 463 14.95 9.60 27.95
C TYR A 463 15.26 8.43 28.91
N ARG A 464 16.54 8.08 29.13
CA ARG A 464 16.89 7.09 30.15
C ARG A 464 16.38 7.53 31.52
N GLY A 465 15.69 6.65 32.22
CA GLY A 465 14.99 6.95 33.46
C GLY A 465 13.50 7.25 33.31
N GLU A 466 13.00 7.36 32.06
CA GLU A 466 11.59 7.54 31.73
C GLU A 466 11.10 6.35 30.89
N VAL A 467 9.82 6.01 30.99
CA VAL A 467 9.19 5.06 30.04
C VAL A 467 8.88 5.82 28.76
N VAL A 468 9.25 5.25 27.61
CA VAL A 468 8.99 5.87 26.30
C VAL A 468 7.97 5.06 25.53
N VAL A 469 6.93 5.74 25.04
CA VAL A 469 5.99 5.21 24.05
C VAL A 469 6.37 5.78 22.68
N LEU A 470 6.92 4.95 21.80
CA LEU A 470 7.16 5.31 20.41
C LEU A 470 5.90 4.98 19.60
N ASP A 471 5.41 5.97 18.88
CA ASP A 471 4.34 5.86 17.91
C ASP A 471 4.92 6.16 16.52
N MET A 472 5.13 5.13 15.71
CA MET A 472 5.61 5.28 14.35
C MET A 472 4.43 5.35 13.40
N MET A 473 4.31 6.47 12.72
CA MET A 473 3.09 6.86 12.02
C MET A 473 3.39 7.57 10.69
N THR A 474 2.34 7.86 9.94
CA THR A 474 2.35 8.80 8.83
C THR A 474 1.11 9.69 8.90
N THR A 475 1.18 10.91 8.37
CA THR A 475 0.08 11.88 8.48
C THR A 475 -1.17 11.45 7.70
N TRP A 476 -1.00 10.68 6.64
CA TRP A 476 -2.08 10.17 5.79
C TRP A 476 -2.73 8.88 6.32
N CYS A 477 -2.14 8.22 7.30
CA CYS A 477 -2.63 6.93 7.79
C CYS A 477 -3.86 7.09 8.69
N GLY A 478 -5.04 6.73 8.19
CA GLY A 478 -6.30 6.82 8.95
C GLY A 478 -6.30 5.98 10.23
N THR A 479 -5.64 4.82 10.23
CA THR A 479 -5.48 3.99 11.43
C THR A 479 -4.57 4.65 12.47
N CYS A 480 -3.52 5.37 12.03
CA CYS A 480 -2.66 6.14 12.92
C CYS A 480 -3.42 7.30 13.56
N GLN A 481 -4.25 8.00 12.78
CA GLN A 481 -5.13 9.06 13.31
C GLN A 481 -6.13 8.50 14.33
N MET A 482 -6.69 7.32 14.06
CA MET A 482 -7.59 6.64 15.00
C MET A 482 -6.86 6.26 16.30
N LEU A 483 -5.63 5.72 16.21
CA LEU A 483 -4.77 5.41 17.35
C LEU A 483 -4.48 6.68 18.16
N ALA A 484 -4.07 7.76 17.49
CA ALA A 484 -3.77 9.02 18.15
C ALA A 484 -4.99 9.57 18.90
N GLN A 485 -6.17 9.65 18.26
CA GLN A 485 -7.37 10.22 18.84
C GLN A 485 -7.97 9.38 19.98
N ASN A 486 -8.04 8.05 19.80
CA ASN A 486 -8.77 7.17 20.72
C ASN A 486 -7.88 6.56 21.80
N THR A 487 -6.56 6.54 21.59
CA THR A 487 -5.60 5.91 22.51
C THR A 487 -4.57 6.90 23.04
N LEU A 488 -3.80 7.58 22.16
CA LEU A 488 -2.68 8.41 22.61
C LEU A 488 -3.13 9.70 23.27
N VAL A 489 -4.16 10.40 22.76
CA VAL A 489 -4.69 11.62 23.38
C VAL A 489 -5.27 11.35 24.77
N PRO A 490 -6.15 10.35 24.98
CA PRO A 490 -6.58 9.99 26.35
C PRO A 490 -5.40 9.61 27.24
N PHE A 491 -4.42 8.86 26.72
CA PHE A 491 -3.26 8.43 27.48
C PHE A 491 -2.34 9.60 27.84
N TYR A 492 -2.11 10.55 26.95
CA TYR A 492 -1.35 11.77 27.24
C TYR A 492 -2.01 12.59 28.35
N ASN A 493 -3.34 12.73 28.31
CA ASN A 493 -4.08 13.42 29.39
C ASN A 493 -3.91 12.72 30.74
N GLU A 494 -3.81 11.40 30.77
CA GLU A 494 -3.57 10.63 31.98
C GLU A 494 -2.15 10.85 32.51
N ILE A 495 -1.13 10.86 31.61
CA ILE A 495 0.26 11.19 31.96
C ILE A 495 0.33 12.54 32.67
N GLU A 496 -0.29 13.58 32.10
CA GLU A 496 -0.30 14.94 32.66
C GLU A 496 -1.05 15.00 34.00
N ASN A 497 -2.23 14.36 34.07
CA ASN A 497 -3.06 14.39 35.28
C ASN A 497 -2.42 13.70 36.49
N GLN A 498 -1.70 12.61 36.24
CA GLN A 498 -1.05 11.81 37.28
C GLN A 498 0.44 12.13 37.44
N SER A 499 1.00 12.99 36.60
CA SER A 499 2.43 13.32 36.54
C SER A 499 3.29 12.06 36.41
N LEU A 500 2.91 11.17 35.49
CA LEU A 500 3.65 9.94 35.23
C LEU A 500 4.96 10.26 34.52
N ASN A 501 6.02 9.51 34.83
CA ASN A 501 7.32 9.64 34.18
C ASN A 501 7.33 8.85 32.86
N VAL A 502 6.49 9.29 31.92
CA VAL A 502 6.28 8.64 30.62
C VAL A 502 6.34 9.69 29.52
N MET A 503 7.05 9.42 28.45
CA MET A 503 7.15 10.26 27.26
C MET A 503 6.49 9.59 26.07
N ILE A 504 5.67 10.32 25.32
CA ILE A 504 5.19 9.91 23.99
C ILE A 504 6.03 10.59 22.91
N LEU A 505 6.53 9.82 21.96
CA LEU A 505 7.26 10.30 20.78
C LEU A 505 6.57 9.76 19.53
N SER A 506 5.95 10.63 18.72
CA SER A 506 5.44 10.24 17.40
C SER A 506 6.49 10.52 16.33
N ILE A 507 6.87 9.49 15.57
CA ILE A 507 7.87 9.56 14.52
C ILE A 507 7.18 9.32 13.19
N GLY A 508 7.18 10.34 12.32
CA GLY A 508 6.75 10.21 10.93
C GLY A 508 7.79 9.40 10.15
N VAL A 509 7.42 8.18 9.73
CA VAL A 509 8.34 7.26 9.04
C VAL A 509 8.25 7.35 7.52
N ASP A 510 7.30 8.08 6.97
CA ASP A 510 7.26 8.40 5.55
C ASP A 510 8.22 9.56 5.23
N ARG A 511 9.37 9.24 4.68
CA ARG A 511 10.39 10.24 4.27
C ARG A 511 9.99 11.09 3.07
N LEU A 512 8.80 10.87 2.53
CA LEU A 512 8.20 11.73 1.50
C LEU A 512 7.42 12.89 2.13
N GLU A 513 7.10 12.80 3.43
CA GLU A 513 6.52 13.88 4.19
C GLU A 513 7.58 14.89 4.62
N THR A 514 7.17 16.12 4.85
CA THR A 514 8.06 17.16 5.37
C THR A 514 7.80 17.40 6.85
N THR A 515 8.80 17.92 7.57
CA THR A 515 8.64 18.37 8.97
C THR A 515 7.45 19.33 9.12
N GLN A 516 7.21 20.21 8.12
CA GLN A 516 6.09 21.14 8.15
C GLN A 516 4.74 20.43 8.03
N MET A 517 4.62 19.39 7.17
CA MET A 517 3.39 18.59 7.06
C MET A 517 3.06 17.91 8.39
N LEU A 518 4.05 17.29 9.02
CA LEU A 518 3.88 16.66 10.33
C LEU A 518 3.49 17.67 11.42
N LYS A 519 4.11 18.85 11.42
CA LYS A 519 3.77 19.95 12.33
C LYS A 519 2.35 20.46 12.14
N ASP A 520 1.94 20.66 10.89
CA ASP A 520 0.57 21.11 10.56
C ASP A 520 -0.45 20.06 11.00
N HIS A 521 -0.17 18.77 10.70
CA HIS A 521 -1.01 17.66 11.12
C HIS A 521 -1.17 17.58 12.64
N ALA A 522 -0.09 17.68 13.40
CA ALA A 522 -0.13 17.67 14.85
C ALA A 522 -0.91 18.86 15.40
N THR A 523 -0.72 20.06 14.82
CA THR A 523 -1.40 21.29 15.22
C THR A 523 -2.91 21.22 14.96
N GLU A 524 -3.33 20.77 13.77
CA GLU A 524 -4.74 20.66 13.39
C GLU A 524 -5.52 19.67 14.30
N ASN A 525 -4.84 18.61 14.74
CA ASN A 525 -5.44 17.57 15.57
C ASN A 525 -5.19 17.76 17.07
N ASN A 526 -4.49 18.85 17.45
CA ASN A 526 -4.12 19.17 18.85
C ASN A 526 -3.33 18.04 19.52
N TYR A 527 -2.38 17.43 18.80
CA TYR A 527 -1.41 16.48 19.35
C TYR A 527 -0.23 17.27 19.91
N ILE A 528 -0.12 17.34 21.25
CA ILE A 528 0.77 18.29 21.95
C ILE A 528 2.06 17.65 22.48
N TRP A 529 2.29 16.36 22.24
CA TRP A 529 3.55 15.68 22.55
C TRP A 529 4.58 15.89 21.43
N ARG A 530 5.79 15.34 21.61
CA ARG A 530 6.91 15.53 20.67
C ARG A 530 6.70 14.75 19.37
N HIS A 531 6.94 15.42 18.24
CA HIS A 531 6.87 14.85 16.90
C HIS A 531 8.18 15.08 16.16
N ALA A 532 8.67 14.08 15.45
CA ALA A 532 9.85 14.16 14.58
C ALA A 532 9.65 13.33 13.31
N ILE A 533 10.41 13.66 12.27
CA ILE A 533 10.39 12.89 11.01
C ILE A 533 11.66 12.06 10.89
N ASP A 534 11.52 10.82 10.42
CA ASP A 534 12.65 9.95 10.10
C ASP A 534 13.42 10.48 8.89
N THR A 535 14.72 10.22 8.86
CA THR A 535 15.63 10.68 7.81
C THR A 535 16.48 9.54 7.27
N ASP A 536 17.09 9.74 6.08
CA ASP A 536 18.00 8.77 5.50
C ASP A 536 19.25 8.48 6.38
N THR A 537 19.53 9.35 7.36
CA THR A 537 20.62 9.17 8.31
C THR A 537 20.19 8.50 9.60
N SER A 538 18.98 8.78 10.10
CA SER A 538 18.46 8.18 11.33
C SER A 538 17.97 6.74 11.11
N GLN A 539 17.37 6.48 9.95
CA GLN A 539 16.91 5.15 9.53
C GLN A 539 16.04 4.44 10.59
N VAL A 540 15.11 5.20 11.20
CA VAL A 540 14.24 4.66 12.25
C VAL A 540 13.26 3.64 11.66
N GLU A 541 12.73 3.93 10.47
CA GLU A 541 11.83 3.00 9.76
C GLU A 541 12.48 1.62 9.61
N GLU A 542 13.74 1.56 9.15
CA GLU A 542 14.44 0.30 8.93
C GLU A 542 14.83 -0.40 10.24
N ARG A 543 15.34 0.35 11.22
CA ARG A 543 15.80 -0.21 12.50
C ARG A 543 14.69 -0.80 13.33
N TYR A 544 13.48 -0.23 13.19
CA TYR A 544 12.30 -0.66 13.90
C TYR A 544 11.38 -1.54 13.04
N ASP A 545 11.72 -1.74 11.74
CA ASP A 545 10.82 -2.38 10.77
C ASP A 545 9.41 -1.74 10.86
N ALA A 546 9.38 -0.40 10.84
CA ALA A 546 8.20 0.37 11.27
C ALA A 546 7.02 0.28 10.31
N TYR A 547 7.23 -0.17 9.09
CA TYR A 547 6.17 -0.30 8.09
C TYR A 547 5.62 -1.73 8.02
N PRO A 548 4.28 -1.96 7.87
CA PRO A 548 3.20 -0.97 7.77
C PRO A 548 2.84 -0.33 9.12
N VAL A 549 2.41 0.92 9.04
CA VAL A 549 2.04 1.74 10.21
C VAL A 549 0.58 1.52 10.65
N PRO A 550 0.23 1.87 11.91
CA PRO A 550 1.10 2.32 12.99
C PRO A 550 1.91 1.17 13.60
N LEU A 551 3.08 1.49 14.13
CA LEU A 551 3.83 0.62 15.03
C LEU A 551 3.96 1.31 16.38
N VAL A 552 3.54 0.65 17.45
CA VAL A 552 3.68 1.13 18.82
C VAL A 552 4.71 0.28 19.56
N VAL A 553 5.70 0.95 20.13
CA VAL A 553 6.76 0.31 20.95
C VAL A 553 6.80 0.96 22.32
N VAL A 554 6.78 0.16 23.40
CA VAL A 554 7.04 0.66 24.76
C VAL A 554 8.43 0.25 25.19
N ILE A 555 9.18 1.23 25.70
CA ILE A 555 10.56 1.11 26.14
C ILE A 555 10.60 1.50 27.62
N ASP A 556 11.20 0.69 28.46
CA ASP A 556 11.33 0.98 29.88
C ASP A 556 12.42 2.02 30.19
N ALA A 557 12.55 2.39 31.45
CA ALA A 557 13.50 3.40 31.92
C ALA A 557 14.96 3.02 31.67
N GLU A 558 15.28 1.73 31.56
CA GLU A 558 16.59 1.19 31.23
C GLU A 558 16.86 1.20 29.73
N GLY A 559 15.83 1.47 28.90
CA GLY A 559 15.89 1.48 27.45
C GLY A 559 15.62 0.13 26.79
N ILE A 560 15.01 -0.80 27.51
CA ILE A 560 14.66 -2.12 27.01
C ILE A 560 13.26 -2.10 26.42
N VAL A 561 13.08 -2.74 25.27
CA VAL A 561 11.78 -2.90 24.61
C VAL A 561 10.93 -3.89 25.41
N THR A 562 9.82 -3.41 25.95
CA THR A 562 8.89 -4.21 26.78
C THR A 562 7.59 -4.57 26.08
N PHE A 563 7.25 -3.84 25.00
CA PHE A 563 6.04 -4.09 24.22
C PHE A 563 6.23 -3.67 22.77
N ILE A 564 5.68 -4.45 21.84
CA ILE A 564 5.65 -4.16 20.41
C ILE A 564 4.25 -4.52 19.89
N SER A 565 3.60 -3.59 19.20
CA SER A 565 2.34 -3.86 18.52
C SER A 565 2.24 -3.13 17.19
N ARG A 566 1.79 -3.82 16.17
CA ARG A 566 1.46 -3.24 14.86
C ARG A 566 -0.03 -3.04 14.73
N GLY A 567 -0.42 -1.88 14.20
CA GLY A 567 -1.80 -1.52 13.99
C GLY A 567 -2.44 -0.83 15.19
N TYR A 568 -3.75 -0.60 15.10
CA TYR A 568 -4.51 0.05 16.16
C TYR A 568 -4.53 -0.81 17.43
N ILE A 569 -4.24 -0.17 18.55
CA ILE A 569 -4.41 -0.75 19.89
C ILE A 569 -5.35 0.10 20.72
N GLU A 570 -6.12 -0.52 21.57
CA GLU A 570 -7.02 0.17 22.49
C GLU A 570 -6.26 0.78 23.65
N TYR A 571 -6.85 1.83 24.26
CA TYR A 571 -6.29 2.52 25.42
C TYR A 571 -5.84 1.56 26.55
N ALA A 572 -6.69 0.59 26.90
CA ALA A 572 -6.39 -0.36 27.97
C ALA A 572 -5.15 -1.22 27.67
N VAL A 573 -4.91 -1.56 26.40
CA VAL A 573 -3.72 -2.34 25.99
C VAL A 573 -2.46 -1.52 26.18
N LEU A 574 -2.44 -0.26 25.70
CA LEU A 574 -1.30 0.64 25.89
C LEU A 574 -1.03 0.91 27.38
N PHE A 575 -2.09 1.22 28.11
CA PHE A 575 -2.01 1.52 29.55
C PHE A 575 -1.38 0.35 30.33
N ASN A 576 -1.81 -0.88 30.04
CA ASN A 576 -1.25 -2.08 30.63
C ASN A 576 0.22 -2.32 30.24
N ALA A 577 0.57 -2.08 28.97
CA ALA A 577 1.95 -2.23 28.49
C ALA A 577 2.90 -1.24 29.18
N VAL A 578 2.50 0.01 29.34
CA VAL A 578 3.28 1.03 30.05
C VAL A 578 3.37 0.71 31.56
N GLY A 579 2.26 0.24 32.16
CA GLY A 579 2.27 -0.19 33.55
C GLY A 579 3.26 -1.32 33.81
N ALA A 580 3.44 -2.24 32.89
CA ALA A 580 4.43 -3.31 32.97
C ALA A 580 5.88 -2.81 32.79
N ALA A 581 6.07 -1.71 32.05
CA ALA A 581 7.38 -1.08 31.82
C ALA A 581 7.84 -0.16 32.96
N THR A 582 6.96 0.17 33.91
CA THR A 582 7.30 1.08 35.01
C THR A 582 8.23 0.42 36.00
N VAL A 583 9.44 0.93 36.14
CA VAL A 583 10.47 0.37 37.03
C VAL A 583 10.28 0.86 38.48
N VAL A 584 10.64 0.00 39.42
CA VAL A 584 10.73 0.32 40.85
C VAL A 584 11.92 1.24 41.07
N VAL A 585 11.68 2.53 41.31
CA VAL A 585 12.73 3.47 41.75
C VAL A 585 12.77 3.44 43.28
N ASP A 586 13.94 3.15 43.85
CA ASP A 586 14.20 3.12 45.29
C ASP A 586 13.35 2.13 46.13
N GLY A 587 12.84 1.06 45.52
CA GLY A 587 12.07 0.02 46.24
C GLY A 587 10.59 0.41 46.48
N GLU A 588 10.12 1.57 45.95
CA GLU A 588 8.71 1.92 45.90
C GLU A 588 8.20 1.80 44.47
N CYS A 589 7.29 0.88 44.25
CA CYS A 589 6.63 0.68 42.98
C CYS A 589 5.42 1.62 42.88
N VAL A 590 5.47 2.56 41.97
CA VAL A 590 4.37 3.50 41.76
C VAL A 590 3.48 3.01 40.62
N CYS A 591 2.27 2.58 40.95
CA CYS A 591 1.27 2.14 39.99
C CYS A 591 0.08 3.08 39.98
N THR A 592 -0.60 3.17 38.82
CA THR A 592 -1.87 3.89 38.73
C THR A 592 -2.94 3.24 39.60
N ALA A 593 -3.91 4.04 40.03
CA ALA A 593 -5.03 3.59 40.86
C ALA A 593 -6.15 2.90 40.04
N GLU A 594 -6.00 2.81 38.72
CA GLU A 594 -7.00 2.21 37.85
C GLU A 594 -7.10 0.70 38.07
N TYR A 595 -8.33 0.21 38.09
CA TYR A 595 -8.65 -1.19 38.28
C TYR A 595 -8.86 -1.87 36.91
N ALA A 596 -7.79 -2.39 36.32
CA ALA A 596 -7.77 -3.23 35.13
C ALA A 596 -7.17 -4.59 35.51
N PRO A 597 -7.94 -5.49 36.14
CA PRO A 597 -7.40 -6.65 36.81
C PRO A 597 -6.74 -7.64 35.84
N VAL A 598 -5.61 -8.21 36.30
CA VAL A 598 -4.90 -9.27 35.60
C VAL A 598 -4.69 -10.47 36.53
N CYS A 599 -4.66 -11.66 35.99
CA CYS A 599 -4.30 -12.86 36.72
C CYS A 599 -2.80 -13.13 36.55
N GLY A 600 -2.06 -13.18 37.65
CA GLY A 600 -0.68 -13.58 37.64
C GLY A 600 -0.48 -15.08 37.51
N THR A 601 0.70 -15.52 37.03
CA THR A 601 1.10 -16.94 36.98
C THR A 601 1.16 -17.58 38.36
N ASP A 602 1.13 -16.77 39.42
CA ASP A 602 1.00 -17.23 40.82
C ASP A 602 -0.44 -17.48 41.26
N GLY A 603 -1.42 -17.31 40.34
CA GLY A 603 -2.85 -17.51 40.57
C GLY A 603 -3.52 -16.41 41.37
N LYS A 604 -2.90 -15.25 41.54
CA LYS A 604 -3.50 -14.08 42.23
C LYS A 604 -3.95 -13.02 41.25
N THR A 605 -5.09 -12.40 41.59
CA THR A 605 -5.57 -11.22 40.89
C THR A 605 -4.83 -9.97 41.36
N TYR A 606 -4.24 -9.27 40.43
CA TYR A 606 -3.64 -7.95 40.64
C TYR A 606 -4.58 -6.87 40.10
N SER A 607 -4.60 -5.70 40.71
CA SER A 607 -5.50 -4.61 40.31
C SER A 607 -5.21 -4.08 38.89
N ASN A 608 -3.96 -4.22 38.43
CA ASN A 608 -3.51 -3.95 37.08
C ASN A 608 -2.16 -4.65 36.83
N SER A 609 -1.69 -4.64 35.59
CA SER A 609 -0.44 -5.24 35.19
C SER A 609 0.79 -4.64 35.88
N CYS A 610 0.76 -3.34 36.20
CA CYS A 610 1.80 -2.67 36.96
C CYS A 610 1.98 -3.32 38.34
N GLN A 611 0.89 -3.58 39.05
CA GLN A 611 0.97 -4.20 40.39
C GLN A 611 1.45 -5.65 40.34
N ALA A 612 1.18 -6.42 39.28
CA ALA A 612 1.76 -7.73 39.06
C ALA A 612 3.28 -7.63 38.80
N GLY A 613 3.70 -6.70 37.92
CA GLY A 613 5.10 -6.42 37.62
C GLY A 613 5.89 -5.95 38.85
N CYS A 614 5.28 -5.10 39.70
CA CYS A 614 5.86 -4.67 40.98
C CYS A 614 6.15 -5.80 41.93
N GLN A 615 5.53 -6.95 41.76
CA GLN A 615 5.75 -8.15 42.56
C GLN A 615 6.57 -9.21 41.81
N ASN A 616 7.13 -8.86 40.64
CA ASN A 616 7.86 -9.80 39.75
C ASN A 616 7.02 -11.03 39.36
N VAL A 617 5.71 -10.83 39.13
CA VAL A 617 4.80 -11.90 38.74
C VAL A 617 4.43 -11.69 37.26
N GLU A 618 4.67 -12.71 36.45
CA GLU A 618 4.23 -12.74 35.04
C GLU A 618 2.71 -12.83 34.97
N ILE A 619 2.13 -12.20 33.94
CA ILE A 619 0.69 -12.21 33.69
C ILE A 619 0.34 -13.47 32.91
N ASP A 620 -0.62 -14.24 33.41
CA ASP A 620 -1.17 -15.42 32.75
C ASP A 620 -2.27 -15.02 31.75
N TYR A 621 -3.17 -14.12 32.14
CA TYR A 621 -4.18 -13.53 31.25
C TYR A 621 -4.73 -12.20 31.82
N SER A 622 -5.26 -11.38 30.94
CA SER A 622 -5.94 -10.12 31.27
C SER A 622 -7.37 -10.42 31.71
N ASP A 623 -7.61 -10.38 33.00
CA ASP A 623 -8.86 -10.38 33.78
C ASP A 623 -8.53 -10.86 35.21
N ALA A 624 -9.45 -10.74 36.16
CA ALA A 624 -9.27 -11.32 37.48
C ALA A 624 -9.13 -12.86 37.40
N CYS A 625 -8.27 -13.42 38.25
CA CYS A 625 -8.12 -14.88 38.30
C CYS A 625 -9.46 -15.57 38.54
N ARG A 626 -9.75 -16.56 37.74
CA ARG A 626 -10.95 -17.38 37.91
C ARG A 626 -10.80 -18.24 39.16
N GLU A 627 -11.73 -18.14 40.09
CA GLU A 627 -11.80 -19.08 41.21
C GLU A 627 -11.98 -20.50 40.63
N GLU A 628 -10.99 -21.36 40.82
CA GLU A 628 -11.21 -22.78 40.59
C GLU A 628 -12.34 -23.26 41.49
N THR A 629 -13.55 -23.30 40.95
CA THR A 629 -14.65 -24.04 41.61
C THR A 629 -14.24 -25.51 41.64
N GLY A 630 -13.62 -25.89 42.74
CA GLY A 630 -13.13 -27.25 42.98
C GLY A 630 -14.26 -28.26 42.88
N LEU A 631 -14.42 -28.86 41.73
CA LEU A 631 -15.04 -30.17 41.60
C LEU A 631 -13.93 -31.21 41.79
N PRO A 632 -14.07 -32.17 42.73
CA PRO A 632 -13.06 -33.16 42.98
C PRO A 632 -12.85 -34.01 41.72
N SER A 633 -11.59 -34.08 41.27
CA SER A 633 -11.16 -34.94 40.16
C SER A 633 -11.54 -36.40 40.44
N ILE A 634 -12.57 -36.90 39.75
CA ILE A 634 -12.84 -38.33 39.70
C ILE A 634 -11.85 -38.91 38.67
N SER A 635 -10.85 -39.62 39.19
CA SER A 635 -9.98 -40.49 38.41
C SER A 635 -10.80 -41.51 37.65
N PHE A 636 -10.93 -41.37 36.34
CA PHE A 636 -11.46 -42.44 35.50
C PHE A 636 -10.41 -43.51 35.29
N PHE A 637 -10.49 -44.58 36.10
CA PHE A 637 -9.90 -45.86 35.78
C PHE A 637 -10.57 -46.44 34.52
N SER A 638 -9.74 -46.85 33.59
CA SER A 638 -10.11 -47.56 32.37
C SER A 638 -10.96 -48.80 32.68
N VAL A 639 -12.21 -48.85 32.24
CA VAL A 639 -12.94 -50.09 32.08
C VAL A 639 -13.26 -50.28 30.61
N VAL A 640 -12.53 -51.17 29.99
CA VAL A 640 -12.86 -51.78 28.69
C VAL A 640 -14.10 -52.64 28.90
N LEU A 641 -15.22 -52.25 28.30
CA LEU A 641 -16.40 -53.12 28.22
C LEU A 641 -16.83 -53.32 26.77
N THR A 642 -16.59 -54.53 26.30
CA THR A 642 -17.08 -55.11 25.05
C THR A 642 -18.62 -55.10 25.03
N MET A 643 -19.25 -54.45 24.07
CA MET A 643 -20.69 -54.62 23.81
C MET A 643 -20.90 -55.39 22.54
N THR A 644 -21.44 -56.58 22.76
CA THR A 644 -21.99 -57.50 21.76
C THR A 644 -23.33 -56.97 21.22
N VAL A 645 -23.52 -57.14 19.94
CA VAL A 645 -24.72 -56.87 19.16
C VAL A 645 -25.93 -57.68 19.66
N LEU A 646 -27.07 -57.04 19.79
CA LEU A 646 -28.38 -57.73 19.68
C LEU A 646 -29.39 -56.78 18.98
N ALA A 647 -29.70 -57.17 17.77
CA ALA A 647 -30.83 -56.67 17.02
C ALA A 647 -32.15 -57.18 17.62
N ARG A 648 -33.14 -56.29 17.75
CA ARG A 648 -34.56 -56.71 17.80
C ARG A 648 -35.51 -55.69 17.17
N LYS A 649 -36.15 -56.16 16.13
CA LYS A 649 -37.27 -55.67 15.35
C LYS A 649 -38.58 -55.58 16.21
N ARG A 650 -39.38 -54.50 16.05
CA ARG A 650 -40.86 -54.46 15.94
C ARG A 650 -41.36 -53.01 15.90
N ARG A 651 -41.93 -52.63 14.78
CA ARG A 651 -43.39 -52.47 14.42
C ARG A 651 -44.25 -51.75 15.49
N ARG A 652 -44.59 -50.51 15.26
CA ARG A 652 -45.91 -50.03 14.70
C ARG A 652 -45.75 -48.57 14.28
#